data_6ee00e471e41de0347c06c2f7097bba7
#
_entry.id   6ee00e471e41de0347c06c2f7097bba7
#
_cell.length_a   1.000
_cell.length_b   1.000
_cell.length_c   1.000
_cell.angle_alpha   90.00
_cell.angle_beta   90.00
_cell.angle_gamma   90.00
#
_symmetry.space_group_name_H-M   'P 1'
#
loop_
_entity.id
_entity.type
_entity.pdbx_description
1 polymer ?
#
loop_
_entity_poly.entity_id
_entity_poly.type
_entity_poly.pdbx_seq_one_letter_code
_entity_poly.pdbx_strand_id
1 'polypeptide(L)'
;MKSKLLFISFLISVSVFAQDPWLVQVNNPLEGDYYGITSANGQIGLLSSRSPLSVDKLVVGGLYDIYASGRVNNYFPNINPLDIEIKVDGDRISRRNISNYHQQMNLRNAVFTGVFDFNDKISVTYSTMALRQMPYGFMTDVVIRAQADCDLLVLNQHRAPEALRETHAYFTTVDNLCNPLYTGDYSHYVLMTTTAKSPTGRYNIAATTAFMFPYEEDGEKKYVNVEMPEIVHREDRGVGRQTMEFKHHLAAGDSLHFCVVGNILASNVVQDTRNETERLTVYQILEGYNRLLARHNAAWEKLWESDILVEGDEQAQQDIHSMLYHHYAFFREGNAASCSPMGLSGLGYNGHNFWDGETWMFPALLLMQPNLAKEMLQYRFDMLPAAKKKAYLHGYKGAMYPWESAHTGQEEVAPNNMYPSTENHVTGDIAIACWQYYCVTQDKEWLQTIGYPILKETADFWASRVEKDGSIINVIGADEWSMNKHGGKQVDNNAYTIGVAKTNLQYATAAAKVLGIKPPAEWQDVEKKLHFKELGDGIIAVNETYNGEVTKQADVILLAYPLKIMTDKNQILKNIEYYEQKVPDKRTPAMSKSIYAVIYSRMGDADKALYFWRDSYLPNLNPPFRVIAEFNGGTNPYFITGAGGSLQSLLFGFAGIEITDKGVKQTYKPVLPAEWTKLIIKRAGQHDLVIK
;
A
#
# COMPACT_ATOMS: atom_id res chain seq x y z
N MET A 1 47.21 55.39 26.56
CA MET A 1 47.22 54.32 25.58
C MET A 1 45.97 53.49 25.78
N LYS A 2 44.95 53.68 24.91
CA LYS A 2 43.66 52.96 24.97
C LYS A 2 43.74 51.77 23.94
N SER A 3 43.75 50.54 24.46
CA SER A 3 43.68 49.33 23.66
C SER A 3 42.23 49.10 23.21
N LYS A 4 41.97 49.06 21.90
CA LYS A 4 40.69 48.66 21.31
C LYS A 4 40.74 47.16 21.10
N LEU A 5 39.90 46.40 21.83
CA LEU A 5 39.59 45.00 21.51
C LEU A 5 38.61 44.98 20.31
N LEU A 6 39.06 44.34 19.23
CA LEU A 6 38.23 44.03 18.06
C LEU A 6 37.49 42.69 18.36
N PHE A 7 36.16 42.72 18.52
CA PHE A 7 35.35 41.53 18.56
C PHE A 7 35.05 41.11 17.06
N ILE A 8 35.67 40.01 16.63
CA ILE A 8 35.31 39.37 15.36
C ILE A 8 34.16 38.43 15.67
N SER A 9 32.95 38.82 15.29
CA SER A 9 31.77 37.93 15.24
C SER A 9 31.94 36.92 14.10
N PHE A 10 32.20 35.68 14.42
CA PHE A 10 32.06 34.58 13.46
C PHE A 10 30.56 34.30 13.30
N LEU A 11 29.98 34.76 12.20
CA LEU A 11 28.70 34.29 11.72
C LEU A 11 28.93 32.88 11.14
N ILE A 12 28.58 31.87 11.93
CA ILE A 12 28.42 30.49 11.41
C ILE A 12 27.13 30.51 10.59
N SER A 13 27.29 30.65 9.28
CA SER A 13 26.19 30.35 8.37
C SER A 13 25.97 28.83 8.41
N VAL A 14 24.96 28.39 9.15
CA VAL A 14 24.40 27.05 9.00
C VAL A 14 23.75 27.03 7.64
N SER A 15 24.43 26.49 6.64
CA SER A 15 23.79 26.13 5.38
C SER A 15 22.82 24.98 5.69
N VAL A 16 21.53 25.31 5.79
CA VAL A 16 20.47 24.30 5.76
C VAL A 16 20.55 23.71 4.35
N PHE A 17 21.17 22.55 4.21
CA PHE A 17 21.04 21.77 2.99
C PHE A 17 19.56 21.42 2.83
N ALA A 18 18.97 21.78 1.71
CA ALA A 18 17.61 21.38 1.35
C ALA A 18 17.49 19.86 1.52
N GLN A 19 16.49 19.42 2.26
CA GLN A 19 16.25 18.00 2.50
C GLN A 19 15.81 17.36 1.19
N ASP A 20 16.46 16.28 0.75
CA ASP A 20 16.07 15.55 -0.44
C ASP A 20 14.66 14.93 -0.21
N PRO A 21 13.61 15.37 -0.93
CA PRO A 21 12.24 14.89 -0.70
C PRO A 21 12.03 13.42 -1.09
N TRP A 22 13.03 12.78 -1.67
CA TRP A 22 13.01 11.34 -1.99
C TRP A 22 13.58 10.47 -0.87
N LEU A 23 14.26 11.05 0.13
CA LEU A 23 14.95 10.30 1.16
C LEU A 23 14.28 10.53 2.53
N VAL A 24 13.64 9.48 3.06
CA VAL A 24 13.18 9.49 4.46
C VAL A 24 14.30 8.91 5.33
N GLN A 25 14.99 9.79 6.08
CA GLN A 25 16.20 9.45 6.84
C GLN A 25 15.93 9.38 8.34
N VAL A 26 16.64 8.47 9.00
CA VAL A 26 16.60 8.26 10.46
C VAL A 26 18.02 8.14 10.99
N ASN A 27 18.47 9.14 11.75
CA ASN A 27 19.84 9.21 12.24
C ASN A 27 20.13 8.27 13.41
N ASN A 28 19.14 7.91 14.21
CA ASN A 28 19.29 6.95 15.30
C ASN A 28 18.02 6.07 15.43
N PRO A 29 17.94 4.95 14.69
CA PRO A 29 16.77 4.09 14.75
C PRO A 29 16.63 3.31 16.06
N LEU A 30 17.61 3.37 16.96
CA LEU A 30 17.57 2.71 18.27
C LEU A 30 16.85 3.52 19.35
N GLU A 31 16.60 4.80 19.11
CA GLU A 31 15.90 5.69 20.03
C GLU A 31 14.38 5.77 19.75
N GLY A 32 13.60 6.03 20.81
CA GLY A 32 12.16 6.25 20.73
C GLY A 32 11.35 5.05 20.21
N ASP A 33 10.14 5.33 19.76
CA ASP A 33 9.27 4.35 19.12
C ASP A 33 9.74 4.08 17.67
N TYR A 34 9.50 2.89 17.18
CA TYR A 34 9.91 2.50 15.85
C TYR A 34 8.77 1.81 15.09
N TYR A 35 8.27 2.49 14.10
CA TYR A 35 7.32 1.97 13.11
C TYR A 35 8.04 1.90 11.77
N GLY A 36 8.27 0.67 11.29
CA GLY A 36 9.04 0.42 10.07
C GLY A 36 8.36 0.95 8.81
N ILE A 37 9.17 1.28 7.82
CA ILE A 37 8.71 1.57 6.45
C ILE A 37 8.85 0.33 5.58
N THR A 38 7.99 0.18 4.57
CA THR A 38 7.91 -1.04 3.76
C THR A 38 8.56 -0.83 2.39
N SER A 39 9.53 -1.67 2.03
CA SER A 39 9.93 -1.85 0.63
C SER A 39 9.00 -2.87 -0.01
N ALA A 40 8.27 -2.49 -1.06
CA ALA A 40 7.29 -3.38 -1.69
C ALA A 40 7.27 -3.26 -3.22
N ASN A 41 6.71 -4.27 -3.89
CA ASN A 41 6.70 -4.35 -5.36
C ASN A 41 5.30 -4.64 -5.95
N GLY A 42 4.25 -4.52 -5.13
CA GLY A 42 2.86 -4.80 -5.50
C GLY A 42 2.45 -6.27 -5.34
N GLN A 43 3.37 -7.14 -4.90
CA GLN A 43 3.08 -8.54 -4.60
C GLN A 43 3.62 -8.96 -3.24
N ILE A 44 4.84 -8.54 -2.91
CA ILE A 44 5.43 -8.74 -1.58
C ILE A 44 5.80 -7.41 -0.95
N GLY A 45 5.73 -7.36 0.38
CA GLY A 45 6.18 -6.24 1.20
C GLY A 45 7.20 -6.70 2.24
N LEU A 46 8.30 -5.98 2.34
CA LEU A 46 9.38 -6.18 3.29
C LEU A 46 9.36 -5.03 4.30
N LEU A 47 8.82 -5.28 5.49
CA LEU A 47 8.77 -4.27 6.55
C LEU A 47 10.15 -4.13 7.20
N SER A 48 10.69 -2.93 7.23
CA SER A 48 12.00 -2.66 7.81
C SER A 48 12.04 -2.96 9.32
N SER A 49 13.20 -3.36 9.79
CA SER A 49 13.44 -3.68 11.20
C SER A 49 14.32 -2.63 11.88
N ARG A 50 14.10 -2.42 13.17
CA ARG A 50 15.05 -1.69 14.03
C ARG A 50 16.40 -2.42 14.15
N SER A 51 16.39 -3.76 14.02
CA SER A 51 17.62 -4.55 14.04
C SER A 51 18.33 -4.45 12.70
N PRO A 52 19.66 -4.23 12.67
CA PRO A 52 20.41 -4.18 11.43
C PRO A 52 20.33 -5.53 10.70
N LEU A 53 20.46 -5.50 9.38
CA LEU A 53 20.55 -6.67 8.51
C LEU A 53 19.33 -7.62 8.58
N SER A 54 18.17 -7.13 9.03
CA SER A 54 16.99 -7.95 9.29
C SER A 54 15.73 -7.25 8.75
N VAL A 55 14.79 -8.04 8.28
CA VAL A 55 13.42 -7.65 7.92
C VAL A 55 12.49 -8.06 9.06
N ASP A 56 11.60 -7.17 9.51
CA ASP A 56 10.64 -7.50 10.59
C ASP A 56 9.60 -8.51 10.12
N LYS A 57 8.99 -8.23 8.96
CA LYS A 57 7.95 -9.06 8.35
C LYS A 57 8.08 -9.08 6.84
N LEU A 58 7.79 -10.26 6.26
CA LEU A 58 7.52 -10.40 4.84
C LEU A 58 6.02 -10.68 4.67
N VAL A 59 5.33 -9.82 3.93
CA VAL A 59 3.90 -9.96 3.59
C VAL A 59 3.78 -10.43 2.14
N VAL A 60 2.95 -11.43 1.89
CA VAL A 60 2.64 -11.92 0.55
C VAL A 60 1.20 -11.52 0.21
N GLY A 61 1.04 -10.65 -0.77
CA GLY A 61 -0.26 -10.18 -1.23
C GLY A 61 -1.09 -11.31 -1.84
N GLY A 62 -2.40 -11.34 -1.54
CA GLY A 62 -3.32 -12.32 -2.10
C GLY A 62 -3.22 -13.74 -1.52
N LEU A 63 -2.38 -13.96 -0.51
CA LEU A 63 -2.23 -15.26 0.14
C LEU A 63 -3.03 -15.31 1.44
N TYR A 64 -4.17 -16.01 1.43
CA TYR A 64 -5.11 -16.09 2.53
C TYR A 64 -5.34 -17.54 2.97
N ASP A 65 -5.51 -17.74 4.28
CA ASP A 65 -5.98 -19.01 4.85
C ASP A 65 -6.83 -18.74 6.09
N ILE A 66 -7.54 -19.74 6.57
CA ILE A 66 -8.24 -19.62 7.86
C ILE A 66 -7.19 -19.54 8.96
N TYR A 67 -7.05 -18.35 9.55
CA TYR A 67 -6.02 -18.05 10.53
C TYR A 67 -6.54 -17.04 11.57
N ALA A 68 -6.01 -17.10 12.79
CA ALA A 68 -6.38 -16.24 13.92
C ALA A 68 -7.88 -16.28 14.24
N SER A 69 -8.50 -15.13 14.54
CA SER A 69 -9.89 -15.04 14.93
C SER A 69 -10.86 -15.09 13.75
N GLY A 70 -12.12 -15.43 14.01
CA GLY A 70 -13.22 -15.26 13.07
C GLY A 70 -13.53 -16.44 12.17
N ARG A 71 -12.65 -17.41 12.02
CA ARG A 71 -12.83 -18.58 11.14
C ARG A 71 -13.06 -18.19 9.67
N VAL A 72 -12.40 -17.13 9.25
CA VAL A 72 -12.45 -16.53 7.90
C VAL A 72 -11.06 -16.54 7.27
N ASN A 73 -10.97 -16.21 5.99
CA ASN A 73 -9.70 -16.20 5.25
C ASN A 73 -8.92 -14.92 5.58
N ASN A 74 -7.85 -15.04 6.34
CA ASN A 74 -7.00 -13.93 6.76
C ASN A 74 -5.59 -14.05 6.16
N TYR A 75 -4.88 -12.92 6.04
CA TYR A 75 -3.43 -12.97 5.91
C TYR A 75 -2.83 -13.64 7.14
N PHE A 76 -1.73 -14.35 6.95
CA PHE A 76 -1.00 -15.03 8.01
C PHE A 76 0.49 -14.77 7.90
N PRO A 77 1.25 -14.92 9.00
CA PRO A 77 2.70 -14.76 8.97
C PRO A 77 3.36 -15.75 8.03
N ASN A 78 4.27 -15.29 7.18
CA ASN A 78 4.99 -16.10 6.20
C ASN A 78 6.44 -16.37 6.62
N ILE A 79 7.13 -17.27 5.92
CA ILE A 79 8.56 -17.51 6.08
C ILE A 79 9.28 -16.17 5.87
N ASN A 80 10.14 -15.80 6.83
CA ASN A 80 11.05 -14.67 6.67
C ASN A 80 12.44 -15.22 6.28
N PRO A 81 12.87 -15.06 5.02
CA PRO A 81 14.12 -15.60 4.52
C PRO A 81 15.30 -14.63 4.60
N LEU A 82 15.06 -13.41 5.12
CA LEU A 82 16.03 -12.31 5.17
C LEU A 82 16.37 -11.94 6.60
N ASP A 83 17.20 -12.75 7.24
CA ASP A 83 17.78 -12.50 8.56
C ASP A 83 19.27 -12.80 8.51
N ILE A 84 20.06 -11.76 8.25
CA ILE A 84 21.51 -11.87 8.10
C ILE A 84 22.15 -11.61 9.46
N GLU A 85 23.01 -12.54 9.91
CA GLU A 85 23.85 -12.40 11.09
C GLU A 85 25.31 -12.32 10.67
N ILE A 86 26.04 -11.36 11.23
CA ILE A 86 27.49 -11.25 11.01
C ILE A 86 28.19 -11.35 12.37
N LYS A 87 29.26 -12.15 12.42
CA LYS A 87 30.20 -12.20 13.55
C LYS A 87 31.55 -11.73 13.05
N VAL A 88 32.21 -10.91 13.85
CA VAL A 88 33.57 -10.36 13.60
C VAL A 88 34.46 -10.85 14.71
N ASP A 89 35.50 -11.65 14.36
CA ASP A 89 36.39 -12.31 15.33
C ASP A 89 35.66 -13.11 16.42
N GLY A 90 34.49 -13.67 16.06
CA GLY A 90 33.62 -14.43 16.94
C GLY A 90 32.51 -13.58 17.64
N ASP A 91 32.64 -12.27 17.69
CA ASP A 91 31.65 -11.36 18.31
C ASP A 91 30.49 -11.08 17.39
N ARG A 92 29.28 -11.36 17.85
CA ARG A 92 28.04 -11.17 17.11
C ARG A 92 27.64 -9.69 17.05
N ILE A 93 27.38 -9.17 15.86
CA ILE A 93 26.77 -7.85 15.67
C ILE A 93 25.32 -7.84 16.18
N SER A 94 24.98 -6.83 16.96
CA SER A 94 23.66 -6.62 17.52
C SER A 94 23.38 -5.13 17.75
N ARG A 95 22.12 -4.76 18.02
CA ARG A 95 21.75 -3.39 18.37
C ARG A 95 22.49 -2.79 19.57
N ARG A 96 23.18 -3.61 20.38
CA ARG A 96 23.83 -3.20 21.63
C ARG A 96 25.30 -2.82 21.46
N ASN A 97 25.92 -3.20 20.36
CA ASN A 97 27.36 -3.08 20.12
C ASN A 97 27.70 -2.45 18.75
N ILE A 98 26.77 -1.71 18.18
CA ILE A 98 26.98 -0.91 16.96
C ILE A 98 26.95 0.56 17.29
N SER A 99 27.61 1.38 16.47
CA SER A 99 27.65 2.83 16.52
C SER A 99 27.35 3.44 15.17
N ASN A 100 27.11 4.74 15.12
CA ASN A 100 26.82 5.48 13.89
C ASN A 100 25.70 4.86 13.06
N TYR A 101 24.70 4.24 13.74
CA TYR A 101 23.62 3.56 13.08
C TYR A 101 22.59 4.53 12.54
N HIS A 102 22.38 4.53 11.25
CA HIS A 102 21.32 5.27 10.59
C HIS A 102 20.62 4.39 9.54
N GLN A 103 19.40 4.75 9.23
CA GLN A 103 18.56 4.09 8.24
C GLN A 103 17.94 5.13 7.30
N GLN A 104 17.65 4.73 6.07
CA GLN A 104 16.94 5.55 5.11
C GLN A 104 16.09 4.71 4.18
N MET A 105 14.99 5.31 3.73
CA MET A 105 14.19 4.81 2.62
C MET A 105 14.31 5.75 1.44
N ASN A 106 14.78 5.24 0.31
CA ASN A 106 14.72 5.95 -0.95
C ASN A 106 13.38 5.65 -1.63
N LEU A 107 12.47 6.63 -1.61
CA LEU A 107 11.13 6.52 -2.17
C LEU A 107 11.14 6.39 -3.69
N ARG A 108 12.21 6.89 -4.34
CA ARG A 108 12.31 6.91 -5.80
C ARG A 108 12.48 5.51 -6.39
N ASN A 109 13.16 4.62 -5.67
CA ASN A 109 13.44 3.26 -6.13
C ASN A 109 13.13 2.16 -5.12
N ALA A 110 12.40 2.46 -4.05
CA ALA A 110 11.98 1.49 -3.03
C ALA A 110 13.15 0.74 -2.35
N VAL A 111 14.31 1.35 -2.21
CA VAL A 111 15.49 0.77 -1.56
C VAL A 111 15.58 1.27 -0.13
N PHE A 112 15.50 0.33 0.81
CA PHE A 112 15.76 0.59 2.24
C PHE A 112 17.22 0.32 2.53
N THR A 113 17.92 1.30 3.10
CA THR A 113 19.37 1.20 3.40
C THR A 113 19.61 1.44 4.89
N GLY A 114 20.48 0.64 5.49
CA GLY A 114 21.02 0.87 6.82
C GLY A 114 22.54 0.91 6.78
N VAL A 115 23.14 1.75 7.63
CA VAL A 115 24.61 1.90 7.76
C VAL A 115 24.96 1.91 9.24
N PHE A 116 26.01 1.21 9.63
CA PHE A 116 26.52 1.21 11.00
C PHE A 116 28.00 0.84 11.04
N ASP A 117 28.66 1.18 12.16
CA ASP A 117 30.00 0.75 12.49
C ASP A 117 29.99 -0.27 13.62
N PHE A 118 30.97 -1.16 13.65
CA PHE A 118 31.14 -2.17 14.70
C PHE A 118 32.57 -2.21 15.22
N ASN A 119 32.75 -1.88 16.52
CA ASN A 119 33.98 -2.00 17.30
C ASN A 119 35.24 -1.40 16.63
N ASP A 120 35.12 -0.32 15.87
CA ASP A 120 36.19 0.30 15.08
C ASP A 120 36.92 -0.71 14.14
N LYS A 121 36.32 -1.86 13.86
CA LYS A 121 36.84 -2.90 12.98
C LYS A 121 36.24 -2.85 11.60
N ILE A 122 34.95 -2.67 11.51
CA ILE A 122 34.25 -2.66 10.21
C ILE A 122 33.18 -1.58 10.17
N SER A 123 32.91 -1.11 8.95
CA SER A 123 31.73 -0.34 8.59
C SER A 123 30.86 -1.17 7.65
N VAL A 124 29.54 -1.20 7.90
CA VAL A 124 28.60 -2.02 7.12
C VAL A 124 27.55 -1.13 6.50
N THR A 125 27.33 -1.28 5.19
CA THR A 125 26.18 -0.72 4.47
C THR A 125 25.36 -1.89 3.95
N TYR A 126 24.07 -1.91 4.20
CA TYR A 126 23.16 -2.90 3.63
C TYR A 126 21.93 -2.25 3.00
N SER A 127 21.44 -2.81 1.90
CA SER A 127 20.27 -2.31 1.18
C SER A 127 19.30 -3.44 0.88
N THR A 128 18.05 -3.32 1.33
CA THR A 128 17.02 -4.34 1.13
C THR A 128 15.93 -3.83 0.22
N MET A 129 15.50 -4.66 -0.74
CA MET A 129 14.48 -4.30 -1.72
C MET A 129 13.64 -5.50 -2.16
N ALA A 130 12.33 -5.26 -2.32
CA ALA A 130 11.44 -6.12 -3.08
C ALA A 130 11.60 -5.77 -4.58
N LEU A 131 12.08 -6.70 -5.39
CA LEU A 131 12.44 -6.43 -6.79
C LEU A 131 11.20 -6.12 -7.64
N ARG A 132 11.10 -4.88 -8.17
CA ARG A 132 9.88 -4.45 -8.89
C ARG A 132 9.59 -5.29 -10.14
N GLN A 133 10.60 -5.76 -10.85
CA GLN A 133 10.44 -6.61 -12.05
C GLN A 133 10.11 -8.07 -11.73
N MET A 134 10.37 -8.54 -10.50
CA MET A 134 10.12 -9.91 -10.06
C MET A 134 9.07 -9.94 -8.94
N PRO A 135 7.83 -10.39 -9.19
CA PRO A 135 6.72 -10.26 -8.24
C PRO A 135 7.02 -10.84 -6.84
N TYR A 136 7.71 -11.96 -6.81
CA TYR A 136 8.00 -12.71 -5.58
C TYR A 136 9.48 -12.65 -5.18
N GLY A 137 10.29 -11.85 -5.91
CA GLY A 137 11.73 -11.75 -5.74
C GLY A 137 12.14 -10.61 -4.82
N PHE A 138 13.19 -10.84 -4.05
CA PHE A 138 13.81 -9.86 -3.16
C PHE A 138 15.33 -9.95 -3.24
N MET A 139 15.99 -8.89 -2.75
CA MET A 139 17.44 -8.83 -2.63
C MET A 139 17.83 -8.00 -1.40
N THR A 140 18.82 -8.48 -0.64
CA THR A 140 19.58 -7.67 0.31
C THR A 140 21.02 -7.62 -0.14
N ASP A 141 21.49 -6.40 -0.43
CA ASP A 141 22.84 -6.08 -0.84
C ASP A 141 23.65 -5.63 0.37
N VAL A 142 24.86 -6.14 0.57
CA VAL A 142 25.71 -5.86 1.75
C VAL A 142 27.14 -5.56 1.33
N VAL A 143 27.64 -4.42 1.78
CA VAL A 143 29.04 -4.01 1.64
C VAL A 143 29.66 -3.84 3.01
N ILE A 144 30.73 -4.59 3.29
CA ILE A 144 31.52 -4.50 4.52
C ILE A 144 32.88 -3.91 4.17
N ARG A 145 33.32 -2.88 4.89
CA ARG A 145 34.66 -2.29 4.76
C ARG A 145 35.40 -2.50 6.06
N ALA A 146 36.61 -3.11 5.97
CA ALA A 146 37.48 -3.35 7.11
C ALA A 146 38.28 -2.10 7.45
N GLN A 147 38.27 -1.70 8.71
CA GLN A 147 39.14 -0.67 9.29
C GLN A 147 40.37 -1.30 9.97
N ALA A 148 40.28 -2.58 10.34
CA ALA A 148 41.35 -3.42 10.87
C ALA A 148 41.20 -4.84 10.33
N ASP A 149 42.29 -5.61 10.36
CA ASP A 149 42.25 -7.04 10.02
C ASP A 149 41.21 -7.76 10.87
N CYS A 150 40.35 -8.54 10.26
CA CYS A 150 39.32 -9.28 10.98
C CYS A 150 38.81 -10.52 10.22
N ASP A 151 38.33 -11.50 10.98
CA ASP A 151 37.67 -12.69 10.47
C ASP A 151 36.14 -12.53 10.55
N LEU A 152 35.51 -12.73 9.41
CA LEU A 152 34.05 -12.66 9.29
C LEU A 152 33.46 -14.06 9.25
N LEU A 153 32.32 -14.23 9.98
CA LEU A 153 31.37 -15.31 9.75
C LEU A 153 30.02 -14.68 9.42
N VAL A 154 29.56 -14.90 8.19
CA VAL A 154 28.26 -14.36 7.70
C VAL A 154 27.29 -15.52 7.58
N LEU A 155 26.09 -15.33 8.14
CA LEU A 155 25.00 -16.29 8.09
C LEU A 155 23.76 -15.65 7.49
N ASN A 156 23.01 -16.36 6.65
CA ASN A 156 21.62 -16.06 6.34
C ASN A 156 20.72 -17.12 6.97
N GLN A 157 19.63 -16.70 7.59
CA GLN A 157 18.71 -17.55 8.32
C GLN A 157 17.29 -17.46 7.74
N HIS A 158 16.61 -18.60 7.65
CA HIS A 158 15.17 -18.63 7.41
C HIS A 158 14.44 -18.83 8.73
N ARG A 159 13.41 -18.01 8.96
CA ARG A 159 12.52 -18.11 10.11
C ARG A 159 11.12 -18.48 9.65
N ALA A 160 10.63 -19.65 10.03
CA ALA A 160 9.27 -20.05 9.78
C ALA A 160 8.44 -19.79 11.05
N PRO A 161 7.34 -19.00 10.96
CA PRO A 161 6.45 -18.77 12.09
C PRO A 161 5.72 -20.04 12.54
N GLU A 162 5.35 -20.12 13.83
CA GLU A 162 4.58 -21.25 14.40
C GLU A 162 3.20 -21.46 13.74
N ALA A 163 2.65 -20.43 13.10
CA ALA A 163 1.41 -20.54 12.35
C ALA A 163 1.50 -21.48 11.14
N LEU A 164 2.70 -21.71 10.61
CA LEU A 164 2.96 -22.59 9.48
C LEU A 164 3.15 -24.04 9.96
N ARG A 165 2.70 -24.99 9.13
CA ARG A 165 2.80 -26.43 9.43
C ARG A 165 3.83 -27.10 8.54
N GLU A 166 4.30 -28.27 8.97
CA GLU A 166 5.16 -29.16 8.19
C GLU A 166 6.35 -28.40 7.56
N THR A 167 7.08 -27.68 8.41
CA THR A 167 8.24 -26.90 7.97
C THR A 167 9.44 -27.82 7.74
N HIS A 168 10.05 -27.74 6.56
CA HIS A 168 11.23 -28.51 6.17
C HIS A 168 12.25 -27.62 5.51
N ALA A 169 13.55 -27.96 5.71
CA ALA A 169 14.64 -27.32 5.00
C ALA A 169 15.27 -28.26 3.96
N TYR A 170 15.73 -27.63 2.91
CA TYR A 170 16.50 -28.29 1.86
C TYR A 170 17.69 -27.42 1.48
N PHE A 171 18.82 -28.10 1.25
CA PHE A 171 20.01 -27.49 0.70
C PHE A 171 20.28 -28.14 -0.66
N THR A 172 20.31 -27.33 -1.70
CA THR A 172 20.49 -27.79 -3.06
C THR A 172 21.78 -27.16 -3.62
N THR A 173 22.73 -27.97 -4.04
CA THR A 173 23.87 -27.49 -4.77
C THR A 173 23.59 -27.57 -6.27
N VAL A 174 23.74 -26.45 -6.96
CA VAL A 174 23.58 -26.36 -8.40
C VAL A 174 24.94 -26.20 -9.04
N ASP A 175 25.32 -27.21 -9.79
CA ASP A 175 26.57 -27.22 -10.56
C ASP A 175 26.28 -26.77 -11.99
N ASN A 176 27.12 -25.91 -12.54
CA ASN A 176 27.02 -25.45 -13.92
C ASN A 176 27.51 -26.51 -14.95
N LEU A 177 27.47 -27.78 -14.56
CA LEU A 177 27.92 -28.93 -15.32
C LEU A 177 27.05 -29.27 -16.56
N CYS A 178 25.92 -28.67 -16.74
CA CYS A 178 24.99 -29.06 -17.80
C CYS A 178 25.29 -28.45 -19.18
N ASN A 179 26.35 -27.64 -19.33
CA ASN A 179 26.77 -27.13 -20.62
C ASN A 179 28.13 -27.66 -21.05
N PRO A 180 28.17 -28.69 -21.91
CA PRO A 180 29.46 -29.29 -22.37
C PRO A 180 30.30 -28.34 -23.21
N LEU A 181 29.84 -27.13 -23.51
CA LEU A 181 30.59 -26.11 -24.25
C LEU A 181 31.41 -25.18 -23.35
N TYR A 182 31.20 -25.20 -22.05
CA TYR A 182 31.99 -24.43 -21.09
C TYR A 182 33.08 -25.33 -20.45
N THR A 183 34.26 -25.22 -20.98
CA THR A 183 35.43 -25.83 -20.40
C THR A 183 36.06 -24.84 -19.43
N GLY A 184 35.94 -25.04 -18.13
CA GLY A 184 36.90 -24.48 -17.20
C GLY A 184 36.44 -23.93 -15.87
N ASP A 185 35.30 -23.31 -15.69
CA ASP A 185 34.92 -22.73 -14.39
C ASP A 185 33.60 -23.27 -13.89
N TYR A 186 33.65 -24.10 -12.85
CA TYR A 186 32.51 -24.64 -12.16
C TYR A 186 32.09 -23.65 -11.08
N SER A 187 30.97 -22.93 -11.29
CA SER A 187 30.36 -22.20 -10.22
C SER A 187 29.32 -23.07 -9.51
N HIS A 188 29.57 -23.30 -8.23
CA HIS A 188 28.59 -23.96 -7.36
C HIS A 188 27.71 -22.93 -6.71
N TYR A 189 26.40 -23.06 -6.91
CA TYR A 189 25.42 -22.27 -6.13
C TYR A 189 24.81 -23.15 -5.06
N VAL A 190 24.89 -22.71 -3.81
CA VAL A 190 24.19 -23.36 -2.71
C VAL A 190 22.91 -22.63 -2.44
N LEU A 191 21.79 -23.32 -2.61
CA LEU A 191 20.46 -22.80 -2.34
C LEU A 191 19.97 -23.35 -1.00
N MET A 192 19.45 -22.47 -0.18
CA MET A 192 18.71 -22.85 1.02
C MET A 192 17.22 -22.63 0.79
N THR A 193 16.42 -23.69 0.83
CA THR A 193 14.97 -23.63 0.64
C THR A 193 14.24 -24.09 1.90
N THR A 194 13.34 -23.26 2.38
CA THR A 194 12.39 -23.66 3.44
C THR A 194 11.02 -23.84 2.81
N THR A 195 10.42 -25.01 3.03
CA THR A 195 9.05 -25.31 2.65
C THR A 195 8.18 -25.39 3.88
N ALA A 196 6.92 -25.02 3.76
CA ALA A 196 5.92 -25.15 4.81
C ALA A 196 4.52 -25.31 4.21
N LYS A 197 3.54 -25.66 5.04
CA LYS A 197 2.13 -25.53 4.70
C LYS A 197 1.50 -24.36 5.45
N SER A 198 0.50 -23.74 4.82
CA SER A 198 -0.31 -22.68 5.42
C SER A 198 -1.06 -23.19 6.66
N PRO A 199 -1.64 -22.33 7.51
CA PRO A 199 -2.22 -22.71 8.80
C PRO A 199 -3.22 -23.87 8.77
N THR A 200 -4.05 -23.98 7.71
CA THR A 200 -4.96 -25.15 7.54
C THR A 200 -4.37 -26.27 6.70
N GLY A 201 -3.19 -26.06 6.08
CA GLY A 201 -2.60 -26.98 5.13
C GLY A 201 -3.09 -26.81 3.68
N ARG A 202 -3.87 -25.77 3.40
CA ARG A 202 -4.44 -25.50 2.06
C ARG A 202 -3.37 -25.24 1.01
N TYR A 203 -2.32 -24.51 1.37
CA TYR A 203 -1.27 -24.09 0.44
C TYR A 203 0.09 -24.63 0.87
N ASN A 204 0.88 -25.10 -0.10
CA ASN A 204 2.31 -25.29 0.07
C ASN A 204 3.00 -23.95 -0.17
N ILE A 205 3.99 -23.62 0.65
CA ILE A 205 4.77 -22.40 0.59
C ILE A 205 6.24 -22.78 0.52
N ALA A 206 7.01 -22.11 -0.31
CA ALA A 206 8.46 -22.26 -0.35
C ALA A 206 9.13 -20.89 -0.42
N ALA A 207 10.23 -20.73 0.32
CA ALA A 207 11.13 -19.58 0.21
C ALA A 207 12.54 -20.09 -0.01
N THR A 208 13.21 -19.58 -1.04
CA THR A 208 14.58 -19.95 -1.39
C THR A 208 15.48 -18.73 -1.37
N THR A 209 16.70 -18.88 -0.82
CA THR A 209 17.76 -17.86 -0.88
C THR A 209 19.08 -18.46 -1.31
N ALA A 210 19.96 -17.60 -1.81
CA ALA A 210 21.35 -17.90 -2.10
C ALA A 210 22.23 -16.67 -1.85
N PHE A 211 23.51 -16.89 -1.55
CA PHE A 211 24.51 -15.84 -1.62
C PHE A 211 24.94 -15.62 -3.07
N MET A 212 25.13 -14.35 -3.44
CA MET A 212 25.71 -13.92 -4.71
C MET A 212 26.83 -12.93 -4.41
N PHE A 213 27.97 -13.10 -5.05
CA PHE A 213 29.16 -12.27 -4.84
C PHE A 213 29.45 -11.45 -6.11
N PRO A 214 29.05 -10.16 -6.15
CA PRO A 214 29.38 -9.26 -7.26
C PRO A 214 30.91 -8.99 -7.30
N TYR A 215 31.52 -8.98 -8.49
CA TYR A 215 32.91 -8.61 -8.68
C TYR A 215 33.10 -7.78 -9.95
N GLU A 216 34.26 -7.11 -10.08
CA GLU A 216 34.59 -6.32 -11.25
C GLU A 216 35.77 -6.98 -11.98
N GLU A 217 35.69 -7.15 -13.29
CA GLU A 217 36.76 -7.57 -14.17
C GLU A 217 36.75 -6.68 -15.41
N ASP A 218 37.91 -6.07 -15.74
CA ASP A 218 38.08 -5.14 -16.86
C ASP A 218 37.07 -3.96 -16.90
N GLY A 219 36.63 -3.48 -15.71
CA GLY A 219 35.63 -2.43 -15.58
C GLY A 219 34.18 -2.89 -15.77
N GLU A 220 33.94 -4.15 -16.02
CA GLU A 220 32.61 -4.77 -16.02
C GLU A 220 32.38 -5.54 -14.72
N LYS A 221 31.23 -5.29 -14.08
CA LYS A 221 30.84 -6.06 -12.92
C LYS A 221 30.32 -7.41 -13.35
N LYS A 222 31.05 -8.48 -12.97
CA LYS A 222 30.68 -9.87 -13.20
C LYS A 222 30.21 -10.54 -11.90
N TYR A 223 29.57 -11.69 -12.01
CA TYR A 223 28.77 -12.26 -10.88
C TYR A 223 29.15 -13.72 -10.59
N VAL A 224 30.02 -14.28 -11.35
CA VAL A 224 30.56 -15.63 -11.11
C VAL A 224 32.02 -15.45 -10.73
N ASN A 225 32.33 -15.64 -9.45
CA ASN A 225 33.67 -15.47 -8.95
C ASN A 225 34.38 -16.82 -8.88
N VAL A 226 35.66 -16.83 -9.31
CA VAL A 226 36.53 -18.00 -9.22
C VAL A 226 36.94 -18.29 -7.76
N GLU A 227 36.90 -17.26 -6.88
CA GLU A 227 37.30 -17.36 -5.47
C GLU A 227 36.08 -17.12 -4.53
N MET A 228 34.95 -17.76 -4.80
CA MET A 228 33.81 -17.69 -3.88
C MET A 228 34.17 -18.33 -2.53
N PRO A 229 33.80 -17.71 -1.41
CA PRO A 229 33.87 -18.36 -0.11
C PRO A 229 33.11 -19.68 -0.11
N GLU A 230 33.65 -20.70 0.56
CA GLU A 230 32.92 -21.95 0.74
C GLU A 230 31.63 -21.73 1.51
N ILE A 231 30.50 -22.06 0.88
CA ILE A 231 29.20 -21.96 1.49
C ILE A 231 28.87 -23.25 2.24
N VAL A 232 28.69 -23.14 3.55
CA VAL A 232 28.33 -24.26 4.43
C VAL A 232 26.90 -24.08 4.92
N HIS A 233 26.14 -25.16 4.94
CA HIS A 233 24.82 -25.16 5.55
C HIS A 233 24.86 -25.82 6.94
N ARG A 234 24.00 -25.32 7.85
CA ARG A 234 23.80 -25.89 9.18
C ARG A 234 22.32 -25.98 9.51
N GLU A 235 21.92 -27.13 10.02
CA GLU A 235 20.61 -27.36 10.58
C GLU A 235 20.69 -27.36 12.10
N ASP A 236 20.12 -26.35 12.74
CA ASP A 236 19.96 -26.33 14.20
C ASP A 236 18.59 -26.92 14.56
N ARG A 237 18.54 -28.22 14.71
CA ARG A 237 17.31 -28.99 15.01
C ARG A 237 16.64 -28.59 16.32
N GLY A 238 17.39 -27.99 17.26
CA GLY A 238 16.86 -27.59 18.58
C GLY A 238 16.08 -26.29 18.56
N VAL A 239 16.24 -25.43 17.53
CA VAL A 239 15.67 -24.07 17.48
C VAL A 239 14.82 -23.85 16.22
N GLY A 240 14.69 -24.85 15.34
CA GLY A 240 13.94 -24.72 14.06
C GLY A 240 14.56 -23.68 13.11
N ARG A 241 15.84 -23.36 13.26
CA ARG A 241 16.58 -22.42 12.43
C ARG A 241 17.41 -23.18 11.42
N GLN A 242 17.38 -22.69 10.19
CA GLN A 242 18.21 -23.18 9.11
C GLN A 242 19.09 -22.05 8.67
N THR A 243 20.39 -22.31 8.58
CA THR A 243 21.37 -21.29 8.23
C THR A 243 22.24 -21.76 7.07
N MET A 244 22.56 -20.82 6.23
CA MET A 244 23.59 -20.92 5.22
C MET A 244 24.68 -19.91 5.59
N GLU A 245 25.94 -20.33 5.67
CA GLU A 245 27.02 -19.49 6.17
C GLU A 245 28.27 -19.57 5.31
N PHE A 246 29.07 -18.51 5.36
CA PHE A 246 30.44 -18.51 4.84
C PHE A 246 31.38 -17.74 5.77
N LYS A 247 32.68 -18.04 5.64
CA LYS A 247 33.75 -17.34 6.34
C LYS A 247 34.57 -16.53 5.35
N HIS A 248 35.06 -15.38 5.78
CA HIS A 248 35.95 -14.56 4.97
C HIS A 248 36.90 -13.75 5.85
N HIS A 249 38.19 -13.72 5.49
CA HIS A 249 39.17 -12.86 6.14
C HIS A 249 39.25 -11.53 5.37
N LEU A 250 39.20 -10.41 6.09
CA LEU A 250 39.39 -9.07 5.53
C LEU A 250 40.61 -8.42 6.14
N ALA A 251 41.56 -8.02 5.30
CA ALA A 251 42.65 -7.15 5.72
C ALA A 251 42.19 -5.71 5.89
N ALA A 252 42.87 -4.93 6.71
CA ALA A 252 42.56 -3.52 6.90
C ALA A 252 42.59 -2.75 5.56
N GLY A 253 41.49 -2.04 5.27
CA GLY A 253 41.30 -1.28 4.03
C GLY A 253 40.56 -2.07 2.93
N ASP A 254 40.43 -3.41 3.05
CA ASP A 254 39.70 -4.22 2.10
C ASP A 254 38.17 -4.09 2.27
N SER A 255 37.45 -4.55 1.28
CA SER A 255 35.99 -4.60 1.31
C SER A 255 35.44 -5.92 0.78
N LEU A 256 34.38 -6.41 1.40
CA LEU A 256 33.58 -7.54 0.96
C LEU A 256 32.24 -7.06 0.46
N HIS A 257 31.83 -7.48 -0.75
CA HIS A 257 30.52 -7.23 -1.31
C HIS A 257 29.82 -8.56 -1.58
N PHE A 258 28.64 -8.73 -1.00
CA PHE A 258 27.78 -9.87 -1.25
C PHE A 258 26.29 -9.47 -1.24
N CYS A 259 25.49 -10.29 -1.88
CA CYS A 259 24.01 -10.15 -1.83
C CYS A 259 23.39 -11.45 -1.31
N VAL A 260 22.26 -11.33 -0.61
CA VAL A 260 21.30 -12.42 -0.44
C VAL A 260 20.16 -12.18 -1.41
N VAL A 261 20.03 -13.07 -2.41
CA VAL A 261 18.92 -13.04 -3.39
C VAL A 261 17.96 -14.17 -3.12
N GLY A 262 16.70 -14.01 -3.45
CA GLY A 262 15.72 -15.07 -3.24
C GLY A 262 14.31 -14.73 -3.66
N ASN A 263 13.44 -15.73 -3.49
CA ASN A 263 12.02 -15.69 -3.84
C ASN A 263 11.18 -16.42 -2.79
N ILE A 264 9.90 -16.05 -2.73
CA ILE A 264 8.88 -16.78 -1.96
C ILE A 264 7.67 -17.05 -2.84
N LEU A 265 7.19 -18.28 -2.88
CA LEU A 265 5.99 -18.68 -3.64
C LEU A 265 5.07 -19.54 -2.81
N ALA A 266 3.78 -19.52 -3.17
CA ALA A 266 2.78 -20.42 -2.62
C ALA A 266 2.00 -21.13 -3.76
N SER A 267 1.36 -22.26 -3.43
CA SER A 267 0.72 -23.13 -4.41
C SER A 267 -0.59 -22.56 -5.00
N ASN A 268 -1.04 -21.38 -4.56
CA ASN A 268 -2.06 -20.61 -5.27
C ASN A 268 -1.54 -19.96 -6.57
N VAL A 269 -0.21 -19.87 -6.73
CA VAL A 269 0.44 -19.28 -7.91
C VAL A 269 1.06 -20.38 -8.79
N VAL A 270 1.80 -21.30 -8.18
CA VAL A 270 2.50 -22.39 -8.89
C VAL A 270 2.45 -23.66 -8.05
N GLN A 271 2.09 -24.78 -8.68
CA GLN A 271 1.89 -26.03 -7.94
C GLN A 271 3.18 -26.58 -7.30
N ASP A 272 4.28 -26.56 -8.02
CA ASP A 272 5.59 -26.99 -7.54
C ASP A 272 6.40 -25.78 -7.00
N THR A 273 6.04 -25.36 -5.80
CA THR A 273 6.60 -24.15 -5.18
C THR A 273 8.10 -24.25 -4.93
N ARG A 274 8.60 -25.44 -4.52
CA ARG A 274 10.00 -25.64 -4.20
C ARG A 274 10.89 -25.50 -5.44
N ASN A 275 10.63 -26.31 -6.46
CA ASN A 275 11.45 -26.27 -7.66
C ASN A 275 11.39 -24.89 -8.34
N GLU A 276 10.24 -24.21 -8.30
CA GLU A 276 10.11 -22.91 -8.95
C GLU A 276 10.84 -21.81 -8.19
N THR A 277 10.82 -21.78 -6.85
CA THR A 277 11.61 -20.81 -6.10
C THR A 277 13.12 -21.05 -6.28
N GLU A 278 13.56 -22.30 -6.34
CA GLU A 278 14.97 -22.65 -6.63
C GLU A 278 15.36 -22.15 -8.04
N ARG A 279 14.54 -22.42 -9.10
CA ARG A 279 14.79 -21.92 -10.46
C ARG A 279 14.86 -20.40 -10.53
N LEU A 280 13.92 -19.71 -9.89
CA LEU A 280 13.91 -18.25 -9.87
C LEU A 280 15.11 -17.66 -9.13
N THR A 281 15.58 -18.31 -8.08
CA THR A 281 16.79 -17.88 -7.37
C THR A 281 18.04 -18.08 -8.22
N VAL A 282 18.16 -19.22 -8.92
CA VAL A 282 19.24 -19.42 -9.91
C VAL A 282 19.16 -18.37 -11.02
N TYR A 283 17.97 -18.09 -11.52
CA TYR A 283 17.77 -17.03 -12.53
C TYR A 283 18.26 -15.66 -12.02
N GLN A 284 18.01 -15.30 -10.77
CA GLN A 284 18.50 -14.05 -10.19
C GLN A 284 20.04 -14.02 -10.15
N ILE A 285 20.68 -15.14 -9.78
CA ILE A 285 22.15 -15.24 -9.79
C ILE A 285 22.70 -15.05 -11.21
N LEU A 286 22.09 -15.69 -12.21
CA LEU A 286 22.49 -15.60 -13.61
C LEU A 286 22.22 -14.21 -14.23
N GLU A 287 21.16 -13.52 -13.82
CA GLU A 287 20.92 -12.11 -14.21
C GLU A 287 22.01 -11.19 -13.62
N GLY A 288 22.47 -11.50 -12.42
CA GLY A 288 23.49 -10.76 -11.70
C GLY A 288 23.06 -9.42 -11.14
N TYR A 289 23.84 -8.90 -10.20
CA TYR A 289 23.54 -7.71 -9.42
C TYR A 289 23.18 -6.48 -10.26
N ASN A 290 24.04 -6.11 -11.21
CA ASN A 290 23.85 -4.88 -12.00
C ASN A 290 22.57 -4.92 -12.81
N ARG A 291 22.25 -6.06 -13.42
CA ARG A 291 21.07 -6.19 -14.27
C ARG A 291 19.79 -6.26 -13.44
N LEU A 292 19.82 -6.94 -12.29
CA LEU A 292 18.69 -6.94 -11.35
C LEU A 292 18.39 -5.51 -10.87
N LEU A 293 19.41 -4.77 -10.45
CA LEU A 293 19.25 -3.40 -9.95
C LEU A 293 18.82 -2.43 -11.06
N ALA A 294 19.42 -2.53 -12.26
CA ALA A 294 19.04 -1.69 -13.39
C ALA A 294 17.58 -1.88 -13.80
N ARG A 295 17.11 -3.13 -13.88
CA ARG A 295 15.70 -3.43 -14.19
C ARG A 295 14.74 -2.99 -13.08
N HIS A 296 15.16 -3.11 -11.82
CA HIS A 296 14.41 -2.60 -10.67
C HIS A 296 14.24 -1.08 -10.77
N ASN A 297 15.33 -0.35 -10.96
CA ASN A 297 15.32 1.11 -11.07
C ASN A 297 14.48 1.57 -12.27
N ALA A 298 14.66 0.97 -13.45
CA ALA A 298 13.89 1.31 -14.64
C ALA A 298 12.37 1.10 -14.45
N ALA A 299 11.96 0.06 -13.72
CA ALA A 299 10.56 -0.19 -13.42
C ALA A 299 9.97 0.87 -12.46
N TRP A 300 10.76 1.38 -11.53
CA TRP A 300 10.37 2.49 -10.66
C TRP A 300 10.36 3.82 -11.41
N GLU A 301 11.36 4.12 -12.24
CA GLU A 301 11.40 5.33 -13.07
C GLU A 301 10.14 5.47 -13.93
N LYS A 302 9.66 4.35 -14.51
CA LYS A 302 8.42 4.34 -15.28
C LYS A 302 7.20 4.73 -14.44
N LEU A 303 7.12 4.31 -13.16
CA LEU A 303 6.04 4.70 -12.27
C LEU A 303 6.09 6.20 -11.93
N TRP A 304 7.28 6.75 -11.76
CA TRP A 304 7.50 8.16 -11.45
C TRP A 304 7.40 9.11 -12.66
N GLU A 305 7.04 8.61 -13.86
CA GLU A 305 6.53 9.46 -14.95
C GLU A 305 5.26 10.20 -14.52
N SER A 306 4.54 9.68 -13.53
CA SER A 306 3.43 10.37 -12.86
C SER A 306 3.85 10.82 -11.47
N ASP A 307 3.66 12.10 -11.16
CA ASP A 307 4.14 12.70 -9.91
C ASP A 307 3.29 13.91 -9.50
N ILE A 308 3.32 14.26 -8.23
CA ILE A 308 2.72 15.48 -7.67
C ILE A 308 3.81 16.26 -6.99
N LEU A 309 4.08 17.47 -7.49
CA LEU A 309 5.14 18.32 -6.99
C LEU A 309 4.56 19.60 -6.38
N VAL A 310 5.03 19.93 -5.18
CA VAL A 310 4.74 21.18 -4.47
C VAL A 310 6.05 21.96 -4.29
N GLU A 311 6.07 23.22 -4.70
CA GLU A 311 7.19 24.12 -4.45
C GLU A 311 6.82 25.08 -3.30
N GLY A 312 7.73 25.28 -2.36
CA GLY A 312 7.57 26.18 -1.20
C GLY A 312 7.40 25.45 0.14
N ASP A 313 7.16 24.11 0.14
CA ASP A 313 7.04 23.30 1.35
C ASP A 313 7.74 21.95 1.14
N GLU A 314 9.01 21.84 1.53
CA GLU A 314 9.85 20.66 1.34
C GLU A 314 9.32 19.45 2.12
N GLN A 315 8.77 19.66 3.32
CA GLN A 315 8.22 18.57 4.12
C GLN A 315 6.91 18.04 3.52
N ALA A 316 6.04 18.93 3.04
CA ALA A 316 4.86 18.51 2.30
C ALA A 316 5.23 17.70 1.04
N GLN A 317 6.27 18.13 0.32
CA GLN A 317 6.76 17.40 -0.85
C GLN A 317 7.24 15.98 -0.49
N GLN A 318 8.00 15.82 0.60
CA GLN A 318 8.44 14.51 1.06
C GLN A 318 7.24 13.63 1.47
N ASP A 319 6.26 14.18 2.19
CA ASP A 319 5.06 13.46 2.60
C ASP A 319 4.22 13.03 1.38
N ILE A 320 4.10 13.88 0.36
CA ILE A 320 3.44 13.56 -0.91
C ILE A 320 4.15 12.41 -1.64
N HIS A 321 5.49 12.47 -1.75
CA HIS A 321 6.27 11.38 -2.33
C HIS A 321 6.09 10.07 -1.54
N SER A 322 6.04 10.13 -0.21
CA SER A 322 5.76 8.94 0.61
C SER A 322 4.37 8.37 0.33
N MET A 323 3.34 9.21 0.18
CA MET A 323 1.97 8.77 -0.16
C MET A 323 1.90 8.13 -1.55
N LEU A 324 2.49 8.76 -2.57
CA LEU A 324 2.56 8.22 -3.93
C LEU A 324 3.37 6.92 -3.98
N TYR A 325 4.52 6.90 -3.29
CA TYR A 325 5.37 5.72 -3.19
C TYR A 325 4.56 4.49 -2.71
N HIS A 326 3.83 4.62 -1.61
CA HIS A 326 3.06 3.50 -1.07
C HIS A 326 1.92 3.07 -2.01
N HIS A 327 1.28 4.01 -2.73
CA HIS A 327 0.31 3.68 -3.78
C HIS A 327 0.96 2.90 -4.93
N TYR A 328 2.16 3.27 -5.37
CA TYR A 328 2.85 2.55 -6.43
C TYR A 328 3.44 1.22 -5.95
N ALA A 329 3.89 1.17 -4.68
CA ALA A 329 4.50 -0.01 -4.08
C ALA A 329 3.49 -1.13 -3.78
N PHE A 330 2.24 -0.80 -3.46
CA PHE A 330 1.26 -1.80 -3.00
C PHE A 330 0.38 -2.36 -4.12
N PHE A 331 0.43 -1.78 -5.31
CA PHE A 331 -0.27 -2.28 -6.49
C PHE A 331 0.70 -2.71 -7.59
N ARG A 332 0.27 -3.65 -8.42
CA ARG A 332 1.05 -4.19 -9.52
C ARG A 332 0.15 -4.51 -10.71
N GLU A 333 0.60 -4.15 -11.91
CA GLU A 333 -0.06 -4.52 -13.17
C GLU A 333 0.00 -6.04 -13.39
N GLY A 334 -1.11 -6.63 -13.83
CA GLY A 334 -1.25 -8.05 -14.09
C GLY A 334 -1.49 -8.92 -12.85
N ASN A 335 -1.86 -8.33 -11.71
CA ASN A 335 -2.10 -9.07 -10.46
C ASN A 335 -3.59 -9.29 -10.14
N ALA A 336 -4.52 -8.61 -10.82
CA ALA A 336 -5.96 -8.67 -10.53
C ALA A 336 -6.24 -8.66 -9.01
N ALA A 337 -5.64 -7.72 -8.29
CA ALA A 337 -5.73 -7.60 -6.84
C ALA A 337 -6.09 -6.18 -6.41
N SER A 338 -6.83 -6.07 -5.32
CA SER A 338 -6.92 -4.88 -4.49
C SER A 338 -6.05 -5.05 -3.26
N CYS A 339 -5.99 -4.06 -2.38
CA CYS A 339 -5.23 -4.18 -1.15
C CYS A 339 -6.04 -3.76 0.08
N SER A 340 -5.63 -4.29 1.23
CA SER A 340 -6.22 -3.90 2.50
C SER A 340 -5.86 -2.45 2.86
N PRO A 341 -6.52 -1.84 3.85
CA PRO A 341 -6.15 -0.53 4.38
C PRO A 341 -4.69 -0.38 4.80
N MET A 342 -4.01 -1.50 5.11
CA MET A 342 -2.58 -1.54 5.45
C MET A 342 -1.67 -1.92 4.28
N GLY A 343 -2.22 -2.17 3.10
CA GLY A 343 -1.47 -2.59 1.92
C GLY A 343 -0.60 -3.82 2.17
N LEU A 344 0.67 -3.75 1.82
CA LEU A 344 1.68 -4.79 2.04
C LEU A 344 2.58 -4.51 3.25
N SER A 345 2.17 -3.62 4.17
CA SER A 345 2.99 -3.23 5.32
C SER A 345 2.75 -4.09 6.57
N GLY A 346 1.76 -4.97 6.54
CA GLY A 346 1.45 -5.84 7.68
C GLY A 346 0.22 -6.69 7.49
N LEU A 347 -0.21 -7.35 8.58
CA LEU A 347 -1.37 -8.23 8.60
C LEU A 347 -2.64 -7.51 9.09
N GLY A 348 -2.59 -6.18 9.23
CA GLY A 348 -3.72 -5.39 9.72
C GLY A 348 -4.93 -5.51 8.81
N TYR A 349 -6.11 -5.40 9.39
CA TYR A 349 -7.39 -5.66 8.72
C TYR A 349 -7.45 -7.03 8.05
N ASN A 350 -6.69 -8.00 8.60
CA ASN A 350 -6.61 -9.38 8.11
C ASN A 350 -6.20 -9.52 6.62
N GLY A 351 -5.69 -8.43 6.01
CA GLY A 351 -5.45 -8.36 4.57
C GLY A 351 -6.71 -8.18 3.73
N HIS A 352 -7.88 -7.96 4.33
CA HIS A 352 -9.16 -7.86 3.62
C HIS A 352 -9.29 -6.55 2.84
N ASN A 353 -10.08 -6.61 1.77
CA ASN A 353 -10.44 -5.46 0.96
C ASN A 353 -11.80 -4.93 1.39
N PHE A 354 -11.87 -3.61 1.58
CA PHE A 354 -13.04 -2.85 2.00
C PHE A 354 -13.39 -1.79 0.93
N TRP A 355 -14.29 -0.86 1.25
CA TRP A 355 -14.55 0.34 0.45
C TRP A 355 -13.37 1.31 0.37
N ASP A 356 -12.37 1.11 1.23
CA ASP A 356 -11.08 1.82 1.25
C ASP A 356 -10.43 1.82 -0.12
N GLY A 357 -10.53 0.70 -0.83
CA GLY A 357 -10.03 0.56 -2.19
C GLY A 357 -10.69 1.58 -3.11
N GLU A 358 -11.98 1.47 -3.32
CA GLU A 358 -12.70 2.16 -4.38
C GLU A 358 -12.96 3.63 -4.10
N THR A 359 -13.25 3.98 -2.83
CA THR A 359 -13.58 5.36 -2.46
C THR A 359 -12.35 6.20 -2.15
N TRP A 360 -11.31 5.59 -1.56
CA TRP A 360 -10.19 6.35 -1.02
C TRP A 360 -8.89 6.20 -1.82
N MET A 361 -8.48 4.97 -2.15
CA MET A 361 -7.22 4.72 -2.87
C MET A 361 -7.36 4.92 -4.39
N PHE A 362 -8.44 4.37 -4.95
CA PHE A 362 -8.67 4.28 -6.39
C PHE A 362 -8.70 5.61 -7.13
N PRO A 363 -9.38 6.69 -6.67
CA PRO A 363 -9.48 7.92 -7.46
C PRO A 363 -8.14 8.58 -7.74
N ALA A 364 -7.23 8.60 -6.75
CA ALA A 364 -5.88 9.11 -6.92
C ALA A 364 -5.05 8.19 -7.82
N LEU A 365 -5.09 6.87 -7.56
CA LEU A 365 -4.38 5.87 -8.36
C LEU A 365 -4.84 5.90 -9.83
N LEU A 366 -6.15 6.05 -10.07
CA LEU A 366 -6.72 6.14 -11.42
C LEU A 366 -6.16 7.30 -12.23
N LEU A 367 -6.00 8.48 -11.62
CA LEU A 367 -5.45 9.64 -12.32
C LEU A 367 -3.95 9.53 -12.56
N MET A 368 -3.22 8.91 -11.64
CA MET A 368 -1.77 8.82 -11.70
C MET A 368 -1.29 7.57 -12.45
N GLN A 369 -1.91 6.42 -12.22
CA GLN A 369 -1.52 5.11 -12.77
C GLN A 369 -2.76 4.27 -13.15
N PRO A 370 -3.45 4.59 -14.27
CA PRO A 370 -4.70 3.92 -14.66
C PRO A 370 -4.56 2.40 -14.78
N ASN A 371 -3.39 1.90 -15.21
CA ASN A 371 -3.13 0.46 -15.35
C ASN A 371 -3.12 -0.24 -13.99
N LEU A 372 -2.57 0.39 -12.94
CA LEU A 372 -2.62 -0.16 -11.59
C LEU A 372 -4.05 -0.11 -11.02
N ALA A 373 -4.77 0.97 -11.26
CA ALA A 373 -6.16 1.10 -10.83
C ALA A 373 -7.08 0.07 -11.49
N LYS A 374 -6.81 -0.29 -12.76
CA LYS A 374 -7.53 -1.35 -13.49
C LYS A 374 -7.54 -2.68 -12.76
N GLU A 375 -6.44 -3.04 -12.12
CA GLU A 375 -6.30 -4.32 -11.42
C GLU A 375 -7.27 -4.46 -10.24
N MET A 376 -7.56 -3.36 -9.55
CA MET A 376 -8.55 -3.34 -8.47
C MET A 376 -9.95 -3.67 -9.00
N LEU A 377 -10.30 -3.15 -10.18
CA LEU A 377 -11.60 -3.43 -10.81
C LEU A 377 -11.65 -4.82 -11.44
N GLN A 378 -10.53 -5.33 -11.93
CA GLN A 378 -10.43 -6.72 -12.38
C GLN A 378 -10.68 -7.68 -11.21
N TYR A 379 -10.06 -7.43 -10.04
CA TYR A 379 -10.36 -8.18 -8.82
C TYR A 379 -11.87 -8.18 -8.50
N ARG A 380 -12.54 -7.02 -8.55
CA ARG A 380 -13.98 -6.94 -8.29
C ARG A 380 -14.81 -7.68 -9.35
N PHE A 381 -14.39 -7.66 -10.61
CA PHE A 381 -15.03 -8.41 -11.68
C PHE A 381 -14.90 -9.93 -11.47
N ASP A 382 -13.71 -10.39 -11.09
CA ASP A 382 -13.46 -11.81 -10.80
C ASP A 382 -14.31 -12.30 -9.61
N MET A 383 -14.63 -11.40 -8.66
CA MET A 383 -15.49 -11.67 -7.49
C MET A 383 -17.00 -11.48 -7.77
N LEU A 384 -17.39 -11.00 -8.96
CA LEU A 384 -18.80 -10.77 -9.32
C LEU A 384 -19.70 -12.02 -9.14
N PRO A 385 -19.27 -13.24 -9.52
CA PRO A 385 -20.07 -14.44 -9.26
C PRO A 385 -20.37 -14.67 -7.77
N ALA A 386 -19.41 -14.41 -6.88
CA ALA A 386 -19.62 -14.53 -5.43
C ALA A 386 -20.59 -13.46 -4.92
N ALA A 387 -20.48 -12.22 -5.40
CA ALA A 387 -21.38 -11.12 -5.05
C ALA A 387 -22.84 -11.39 -5.51
N LYS A 388 -23.02 -11.99 -6.68
CA LYS A 388 -24.36 -12.44 -7.17
C LYS A 388 -24.93 -13.54 -6.29
N LYS A 389 -24.10 -14.49 -5.89
CA LYS A 389 -24.53 -15.55 -4.98
C LYS A 389 -24.92 -14.98 -3.61
N LYS A 390 -24.18 -14.00 -3.09
CA LYS A 390 -24.51 -13.32 -1.83
C LYS A 390 -25.86 -12.61 -1.93
N ALA A 391 -26.12 -11.83 -3.01
CA ALA A 391 -27.42 -11.19 -3.23
C ALA A 391 -28.55 -12.21 -3.22
N TYR A 392 -28.40 -13.31 -3.99
CA TYR A 392 -29.40 -14.39 -4.05
C TYR A 392 -29.69 -15.01 -2.66
N LEU A 393 -28.65 -15.30 -1.88
CA LEU A 393 -28.81 -15.90 -0.53
C LEU A 393 -29.49 -14.96 0.45
N HIS A 394 -29.44 -13.65 0.21
CA HIS A 394 -30.13 -12.62 1.02
C HIS A 394 -31.51 -12.24 0.44
N GLY A 395 -31.97 -12.91 -0.62
CA GLY A 395 -33.27 -12.67 -1.22
C GLY A 395 -33.33 -11.48 -2.19
N TYR A 396 -32.17 -10.99 -2.66
CA TYR A 396 -32.05 -9.89 -3.60
C TYR A 396 -31.66 -10.35 -5.01
N LYS A 397 -31.92 -9.51 -6.01
CA LYS A 397 -31.41 -9.66 -7.39
C LYS A 397 -30.01 -9.08 -7.51
N GLY A 398 -29.37 -9.31 -8.66
CA GLY A 398 -28.11 -8.68 -9.02
C GLY A 398 -26.92 -9.11 -8.17
N ALA A 399 -26.04 -8.19 -7.85
CA ALA A 399 -24.81 -8.45 -7.09
C ALA A 399 -24.71 -7.57 -5.83
N MET A 400 -24.49 -8.20 -4.68
CA MET A 400 -24.25 -7.59 -3.38
C MET A 400 -22.81 -7.93 -2.96
N TYR A 401 -21.90 -6.99 -3.11
CA TYR A 401 -20.52 -7.21 -2.69
C TYR A 401 -20.39 -7.29 -1.15
N PRO A 402 -19.45 -8.10 -0.63
CA PRO A 402 -19.22 -8.18 0.81
C PRO A 402 -18.60 -6.90 1.36
N TRP A 403 -18.81 -6.64 2.66
CA TRP A 403 -18.11 -5.57 3.37
C TRP A 403 -16.61 -5.85 3.41
N GLU A 404 -16.22 -7.02 3.91
CA GLU A 404 -14.84 -7.50 3.91
C GLU A 404 -14.68 -8.62 2.88
N SER A 405 -13.70 -8.53 1.99
CA SER A 405 -13.44 -9.56 1.00
C SER A 405 -11.97 -9.96 0.94
N ALA A 406 -11.75 -11.25 0.68
CA ALA A 406 -10.45 -11.84 0.39
C ALA A 406 -10.46 -12.47 -1.01
N HIS A 407 -9.62 -13.46 -1.26
CA HIS A 407 -9.47 -14.12 -2.58
C HIS A 407 -10.72 -14.86 -3.10
N THR A 408 -11.71 -15.14 -2.25
CA THR A 408 -12.94 -15.86 -2.65
C THR A 408 -14.06 -14.93 -3.07
N GLY A 409 -13.98 -13.64 -2.75
CA GLY A 409 -15.07 -12.68 -2.92
C GLY A 409 -16.29 -12.93 -2.02
N GLN A 410 -16.20 -13.85 -1.07
CA GLN A 410 -17.23 -14.09 -0.05
C GLN A 410 -17.09 -13.06 1.07
N GLU A 411 -18.13 -12.99 1.94
CA GLU A 411 -18.06 -12.17 3.14
C GLU A 411 -17.06 -12.75 4.15
N GLU A 412 -16.07 -11.95 4.49
CA GLU A 412 -15.03 -12.33 5.47
C GLU A 412 -15.24 -11.65 6.84
N VAL A 413 -16.36 -10.96 7.05
CA VAL A 413 -16.75 -10.53 8.39
C VAL A 413 -16.93 -11.75 9.29
N ALA A 414 -16.27 -11.75 10.44
CA ALA A 414 -16.35 -12.86 11.38
C ALA A 414 -17.79 -13.10 11.84
N PRO A 415 -18.29 -14.37 11.84
CA PRO A 415 -19.70 -14.67 12.17
C PRO A 415 -20.17 -14.21 13.56
N ASN A 416 -19.26 -13.97 14.48
CA ASN A 416 -19.56 -13.43 15.81
C ASN A 416 -19.65 -11.88 15.86
N ASN A 417 -19.37 -11.22 14.74
CA ASN A 417 -19.48 -9.76 14.58
C ASN A 417 -20.16 -9.43 13.25
N MET A 418 -21.39 -9.87 13.05
CA MET A 418 -22.07 -9.84 11.75
C MET A 418 -22.56 -8.45 11.30
N TYR A 419 -22.59 -7.46 12.17
CA TYR A 419 -23.20 -6.17 11.84
C TYR A 419 -22.55 -5.47 10.64
N PRO A 420 -21.21 -5.43 10.50
CA PRO A 420 -20.58 -4.82 9.33
C PRO A 420 -20.99 -5.45 8.00
N SER A 421 -21.41 -6.72 7.97
CA SER A 421 -21.90 -7.36 6.74
C SER A 421 -23.14 -6.70 6.14
N THR A 422 -23.79 -5.76 6.85
CA THR A 422 -24.91 -4.93 6.39
C THR A 422 -24.48 -3.57 5.85
N GLU A 423 -23.19 -3.29 5.74
CA GLU A 423 -22.65 -2.11 5.06
C GLU A 423 -22.73 -2.28 3.54
N ASN A 424 -23.92 -2.00 3.01
CA ASN A 424 -24.23 -2.28 1.61
C ASN A 424 -23.63 -1.25 0.65
N HIS A 425 -23.19 -0.09 1.13
CA HIS A 425 -22.66 0.98 0.28
C HIS A 425 -21.45 0.53 -0.56
N VAL A 426 -20.61 -0.41 -0.05
CA VAL A 426 -19.48 -0.96 -0.82
C VAL A 426 -19.88 -1.45 -2.22
N THR A 427 -21.10 -1.95 -2.37
CA THR A 427 -21.65 -2.39 -3.66
C THR A 427 -21.75 -1.23 -4.66
N GLY A 428 -22.18 -0.05 -4.21
CA GLY A 428 -22.24 1.13 -5.06
C GLY A 428 -20.90 1.81 -5.24
N ASP A 429 -20.00 1.77 -4.24
CA ASP A 429 -18.64 2.31 -4.34
C ASP A 429 -17.85 1.67 -5.48
N ILE A 430 -17.96 0.33 -5.63
CA ILE A 430 -17.36 -0.43 -6.73
C ILE A 430 -17.93 0.02 -8.09
N ALA A 431 -19.24 0.21 -8.17
CA ALA A 431 -19.88 0.69 -9.39
C ALA A 431 -19.42 2.10 -9.79
N ILE A 432 -19.26 2.98 -8.80
CA ILE A 432 -18.77 4.35 -8.99
C ILE A 432 -17.34 4.30 -9.54
N ALA A 433 -16.47 3.49 -8.97
CA ALA A 433 -15.11 3.30 -9.45
C ALA A 433 -15.07 2.77 -10.89
N CYS A 434 -15.94 1.83 -11.26
CA CYS A 434 -16.06 1.34 -12.64
C CYS A 434 -16.44 2.46 -13.62
N TRP A 435 -17.39 3.31 -13.25
CA TRP A 435 -17.77 4.44 -14.10
C TRP A 435 -16.64 5.48 -14.21
N GLN A 436 -15.97 5.78 -13.10
CA GLN A 436 -14.81 6.69 -13.10
C GLN A 436 -13.68 6.18 -14.01
N TYR A 437 -13.39 4.86 -13.98
CA TYR A 437 -12.40 4.27 -14.87
C TYR A 437 -12.76 4.49 -16.35
N TYR A 438 -14.00 4.18 -16.73
CA TYR A 438 -14.47 4.46 -18.08
C TYR A 438 -14.37 5.94 -18.45
N CYS A 439 -14.77 6.82 -17.55
CA CYS A 439 -14.70 8.27 -17.77
C CYS A 439 -13.27 8.78 -18.01
N VAL A 440 -12.27 8.20 -17.33
CA VAL A 440 -10.85 8.57 -17.51
C VAL A 440 -10.28 7.98 -18.79
N THR A 441 -10.53 6.71 -19.05
CA THR A 441 -9.90 5.97 -20.15
C THR A 441 -10.64 6.03 -21.48
N GLN A 442 -11.97 6.27 -21.44
CA GLN A 442 -12.89 6.18 -22.57
C GLN A 442 -12.86 4.81 -23.29
N ASP A 443 -12.40 3.76 -22.58
CA ASP A 443 -12.29 2.38 -23.09
C ASP A 443 -13.67 1.70 -23.09
N LYS A 444 -14.32 1.74 -24.25
CA LYS A 444 -15.64 1.12 -24.45
C LYS A 444 -15.60 -0.40 -24.41
N GLU A 445 -14.51 -1.01 -24.84
CA GLU A 445 -14.37 -2.48 -24.82
C GLU A 445 -14.28 -2.96 -23.35
N TRP A 446 -13.47 -2.31 -22.55
CA TRP A 446 -13.42 -2.58 -21.12
C TRP A 446 -14.77 -2.31 -20.44
N LEU A 447 -15.44 -1.21 -20.79
CA LEU A 447 -16.77 -0.92 -20.25
C LEU A 447 -17.74 -2.04 -20.58
N GLN A 448 -17.75 -2.52 -21.81
CA GLN A 448 -18.66 -3.58 -22.27
C GLN A 448 -18.38 -4.93 -21.59
N THR A 449 -17.10 -5.29 -21.43
CA THR A 449 -16.69 -6.63 -21.00
C THR A 449 -16.54 -6.77 -19.49
N ILE A 450 -16.18 -5.71 -18.78
CA ILE A 450 -15.88 -5.70 -17.35
C ILE A 450 -16.75 -4.71 -16.58
N GLY A 451 -16.73 -3.43 -16.97
CA GLY A 451 -17.38 -2.37 -16.20
C GLY A 451 -18.91 -2.48 -16.19
N TYR A 452 -19.55 -2.68 -17.34
CA TYR A 452 -21.00 -2.75 -17.43
C TYR A 452 -21.61 -3.97 -16.74
N PRO A 453 -21.05 -5.18 -16.83
CA PRO A 453 -21.52 -6.29 -16.00
C PRO A 453 -21.57 -5.97 -14.50
N ILE A 454 -20.56 -5.31 -13.95
CA ILE A 454 -20.57 -4.86 -12.54
C ILE A 454 -21.66 -3.82 -12.33
N LEU A 455 -21.67 -2.75 -13.13
CA LEU A 455 -22.62 -1.65 -13.03
C LEU A 455 -24.08 -2.13 -13.09
N LYS A 456 -24.37 -3.05 -14.03
CA LYS A 456 -25.70 -3.64 -14.21
C LYS A 456 -26.14 -4.46 -13.00
N GLU A 457 -25.31 -5.41 -12.58
CA GLU A 457 -25.70 -6.33 -11.51
C GLU A 457 -25.80 -5.62 -10.17
N THR A 458 -24.97 -4.58 -9.91
CA THR A 458 -25.10 -3.76 -8.71
C THR A 458 -26.33 -2.85 -8.76
N ALA A 459 -26.70 -2.32 -9.92
CA ALA A 459 -27.95 -1.57 -10.09
C ALA A 459 -29.19 -2.47 -9.90
N ASP A 460 -29.17 -3.71 -10.39
CA ASP A 460 -30.24 -4.69 -10.15
C ASP A 460 -30.37 -5.04 -8.67
N PHE A 461 -29.23 -5.08 -7.92
CA PHE A 461 -29.28 -5.21 -6.47
C PHE A 461 -30.01 -4.04 -5.81
N TRP A 462 -29.62 -2.80 -6.09
CA TRP A 462 -30.27 -1.63 -5.51
C TRP A 462 -31.76 -1.55 -5.88
N ALA A 463 -32.12 -1.86 -7.12
CA ALA A 463 -33.51 -1.90 -7.55
C ALA A 463 -34.36 -2.91 -6.77
N SER A 464 -33.75 -4.01 -6.30
CA SER A 464 -34.44 -5.02 -5.47
C SER A 464 -34.30 -4.80 -3.96
N ARG A 465 -33.31 -3.98 -3.51
CA ARG A 465 -33.01 -3.72 -2.10
C ARG A 465 -33.81 -2.57 -1.52
N VAL A 466 -34.10 -1.56 -2.33
CA VAL A 466 -34.84 -0.37 -1.93
C VAL A 466 -36.31 -0.74 -1.72
N GLU A 467 -36.89 -0.30 -0.61
CA GLU A 467 -38.28 -0.53 -0.28
C GLU A 467 -39.21 0.22 -1.25
N LYS A 468 -40.51 -0.13 -1.27
CA LYS A 468 -41.51 0.46 -2.20
C LYS A 468 -41.66 1.95 -2.02
N ASP A 469 -41.49 2.47 -0.82
CA ASP A 469 -41.52 3.88 -0.47
C ASP A 469 -40.22 4.65 -0.74
N GLY A 470 -39.15 3.96 -1.14
CA GLY A 470 -37.84 4.55 -1.38
C GLY A 470 -36.88 4.45 -0.21
N SER A 471 -37.26 3.80 0.89
CA SER A 471 -36.41 3.62 2.06
C SER A 471 -35.35 2.53 1.84
N ILE A 472 -34.20 2.66 2.50
CA ILE A 472 -33.19 1.62 2.67
C ILE A 472 -33.08 1.35 4.17
N ILE A 473 -33.62 0.24 4.61
CA ILE A 473 -33.71 -0.12 6.04
C ILE A 473 -32.61 -1.10 6.46
N ASN A 474 -32.31 -1.14 7.77
CA ASN A 474 -31.39 -2.10 8.37
C ASN A 474 -30.00 -2.14 7.72
N VAL A 475 -29.33 -0.99 7.63
CA VAL A 475 -27.95 -0.88 7.15
C VAL A 475 -27.04 -0.30 8.22
N ILE A 476 -25.75 -0.52 8.07
CA ILE A 476 -24.71 0.29 8.70
C ILE A 476 -24.21 1.27 7.63
N GLY A 477 -24.08 2.54 7.97
CA GLY A 477 -23.55 3.55 7.08
C GLY A 477 -22.04 3.66 7.16
N ALA A 478 -21.45 4.48 6.30
CA ALA A 478 -20.01 4.75 6.30
C ALA A 478 -19.52 5.27 7.67
N ASP A 479 -20.32 6.07 8.37
CA ASP A 479 -20.08 6.39 9.78
C ASP A 479 -20.66 5.30 10.70
N GLU A 480 -19.88 4.30 11.02
CA GLU A 480 -20.26 3.16 11.86
C GLU A 480 -20.65 3.55 13.30
N TRP A 481 -20.33 4.78 13.76
CA TRP A 481 -20.73 5.27 15.09
C TRP A 481 -22.16 5.79 15.13
N SER A 482 -22.73 6.11 13.99
CA SER A 482 -24.12 6.55 13.90
C SER A 482 -25.13 5.40 14.03
N MET A 483 -24.90 4.52 14.99
CA MET A 483 -25.72 3.33 15.24
C MET A 483 -27.00 3.69 15.99
N ASN A 484 -28.06 2.91 15.73
CA ASN A 484 -29.32 3.04 16.45
C ASN A 484 -29.13 2.76 17.95
N LYS A 485 -29.46 3.75 18.79
CA LYS A 485 -29.36 3.66 20.26
C LYS A 485 -30.45 2.77 20.91
N HIS A 486 -31.46 2.35 20.15
CA HIS A 486 -32.67 1.69 20.67
C HIS A 486 -32.67 0.16 20.53
N GLY A 487 -31.48 -0.49 20.47
CA GLY A 487 -31.38 -1.95 20.60
C GLY A 487 -30.92 -2.69 19.35
N GLY A 488 -30.79 -2.03 18.20
CA GLY A 488 -30.10 -2.55 16.99
C GLY A 488 -28.87 -1.70 16.68
N LYS A 489 -27.91 -2.29 15.97
CA LYS A 489 -26.74 -1.52 15.47
C LYS A 489 -27.00 -0.94 14.08
N GLN A 490 -27.98 -1.46 13.36
CA GLN A 490 -28.39 -0.97 12.05
C GLN A 490 -29.25 0.29 12.16
N VAL A 491 -29.19 1.10 11.11
CA VAL A 491 -30.01 2.31 10.93
C VAL A 491 -30.79 2.24 9.63
N ASP A 492 -31.78 3.11 9.51
CA ASP A 492 -32.57 3.28 8.29
C ASP A 492 -32.15 4.57 7.59
N ASN A 493 -32.20 4.57 6.27
CA ASN A 493 -31.99 5.74 5.44
C ASN A 493 -30.65 6.45 5.70
N ASN A 494 -29.55 5.67 5.81
CA ASN A 494 -28.22 6.28 5.89
C ASN A 494 -27.95 7.10 4.62
N ALA A 495 -27.52 8.34 4.81
CA ALA A 495 -27.36 9.31 3.73
C ALA A 495 -26.34 8.87 2.68
N TYR A 496 -25.16 8.39 3.10
CA TYR A 496 -24.16 7.93 2.14
C TYR A 496 -24.64 6.69 1.37
N THR A 497 -25.26 5.72 2.05
CA THR A 497 -25.82 4.51 1.40
C THR A 497 -26.88 4.88 0.35
N ILE A 498 -27.78 5.83 0.65
CA ILE A 498 -28.75 6.35 -0.33
C ILE A 498 -28.02 7.03 -1.49
N GLY A 499 -27.01 7.84 -1.18
CA GLY A 499 -26.22 8.55 -2.18
C GLY A 499 -25.56 7.61 -3.17
N VAL A 500 -24.88 6.57 -2.67
CA VAL A 500 -24.22 5.56 -3.53
C VAL A 500 -25.23 4.76 -4.35
N ALA A 501 -26.37 4.35 -3.75
CA ALA A 501 -27.42 3.64 -4.46
C ALA A 501 -27.95 4.48 -5.65
N LYS A 502 -28.25 5.76 -5.39
CA LYS A 502 -28.71 6.72 -6.42
C LYS A 502 -27.69 6.90 -7.53
N THR A 503 -26.42 7.11 -7.17
CA THR A 503 -25.31 7.29 -8.12
C THR A 503 -25.06 6.04 -8.95
N ASN A 504 -25.12 4.84 -8.34
CA ASN A 504 -24.94 3.57 -9.06
C ASN A 504 -26.05 3.39 -10.12
N LEU A 505 -27.32 3.63 -9.77
CA LEU A 505 -28.45 3.54 -10.71
C LEU A 505 -28.30 4.52 -11.89
N GLN A 506 -27.85 5.74 -11.63
CA GLN A 506 -27.54 6.76 -12.63
C GLN A 506 -26.41 6.33 -13.56
N TYR A 507 -25.29 5.83 -13.00
CA TYR A 507 -24.11 5.44 -13.76
C TYR A 507 -24.35 4.16 -14.58
N ALA A 508 -25.10 3.17 -14.05
CA ALA A 508 -25.51 2.00 -14.81
C ALA A 508 -26.40 2.39 -16.01
N THR A 509 -27.32 3.36 -15.79
CA THR A 509 -28.16 3.93 -16.86
C THR A 509 -27.32 4.65 -17.92
N ALA A 510 -26.31 5.44 -17.50
CA ALA A 510 -25.41 6.13 -18.41
C ALA A 510 -24.54 5.15 -19.21
N ALA A 511 -23.98 4.14 -18.55
CA ALA A 511 -23.18 3.09 -19.20
C ALA A 511 -23.98 2.30 -20.25
N ALA A 512 -25.23 1.92 -19.91
CA ALA A 512 -26.12 1.27 -20.88
C ALA A 512 -26.31 2.13 -22.14
N LYS A 513 -26.55 3.45 -21.97
CA LYS A 513 -26.71 4.38 -23.11
C LYS A 513 -25.43 4.49 -23.94
N VAL A 514 -24.26 4.56 -23.33
CA VAL A 514 -22.96 4.59 -24.03
C VAL A 514 -22.79 3.35 -24.91
N LEU A 515 -23.24 2.21 -24.41
CA LEU A 515 -23.17 0.91 -25.12
C LEU A 515 -24.35 0.68 -26.09
N GLY A 516 -25.30 1.60 -26.22
CA GLY A 516 -26.49 1.44 -27.04
C GLY A 516 -27.49 0.43 -26.47
N ILE A 517 -27.43 0.12 -25.19
CA ILE A 517 -28.32 -0.79 -24.47
C ILE A 517 -29.46 0.03 -23.85
N LYS A 518 -30.69 -0.47 -23.98
CA LYS A 518 -31.84 0.16 -23.29
C LYS A 518 -31.80 -0.19 -21.80
N PRO A 519 -31.63 0.79 -20.88
CA PRO A 519 -31.64 0.51 -19.46
C PRO A 519 -33.02 0.05 -18.98
N PRO A 520 -33.10 -0.81 -17.95
CA PRO A 520 -34.36 -1.14 -17.29
C PRO A 520 -35.04 0.10 -16.71
N ALA A 521 -36.35 0.23 -16.93
CA ALA A 521 -37.12 1.36 -16.39
C ALA A 521 -37.12 1.38 -14.85
N GLU A 522 -37.09 0.20 -14.22
CA GLU A 522 -37.06 0.01 -12.76
C GLU A 522 -35.93 0.80 -12.09
N TRP A 523 -34.74 0.91 -12.73
CA TRP A 523 -33.62 1.66 -12.19
C TRP A 523 -33.95 3.14 -11.99
N GLN A 524 -34.59 3.76 -12.99
CA GLN A 524 -35.01 5.17 -12.90
C GLN A 524 -36.17 5.39 -11.92
N ASP A 525 -37.08 4.41 -11.85
CA ASP A 525 -38.25 4.50 -10.96
C ASP A 525 -37.82 4.39 -9.48
N VAL A 526 -36.83 3.54 -9.19
CA VAL A 526 -36.25 3.44 -7.84
C VAL A 526 -35.39 4.66 -7.52
N GLU A 527 -34.55 5.11 -8.45
CA GLU A 527 -33.67 6.28 -8.27
C GLU A 527 -34.46 7.53 -7.87
N LYS A 528 -35.62 7.76 -8.46
CA LYS A 528 -36.50 8.91 -8.16
C LYS A 528 -37.13 8.87 -6.78
N LYS A 529 -37.28 7.68 -6.19
CA LYS A 529 -37.89 7.50 -4.86
C LYS A 529 -36.89 7.70 -3.71
N LEU A 530 -35.61 7.52 -3.99
CA LEU A 530 -34.57 7.71 -3.00
C LEU A 530 -34.50 9.15 -2.51
N HIS A 531 -34.61 9.35 -1.22
CA HIS A 531 -34.70 10.68 -0.56
C HIS A 531 -33.84 10.73 0.71
N PHE A 532 -33.42 11.91 1.10
CA PHE A 532 -32.61 12.16 2.28
C PHE A 532 -33.46 12.73 3.41
N LYS A 533 -33.14 12.31 4.64
CA LYS A 533 -33.68 12.96 5.84
C LYS A 533 -32.95 14.29 6.05
N GLU A 534 -33.73 15.34 6.38
CA GLU A 534 -33.21 16.66 6.74
C GLU A 534 -33.42 16.95 8.22
N LEU A 535 -32.47 17.61 8.87
CA LEU A 535 -32.61 18.16 10.22
C LEU A 535 -33.31 19.53 10.21
N GLY A 536 -33.41 20.15 9.06
CA GLY A 536 -33.86 21.52 8.82
C GLY A 536 -32.75 22.38 8.22
N ASP A 537 -33.14 23.51 7.65
CA ASP A 537 -32.25 24.50 7.01
C ASP A 537 -31.33 23.92 5.93
N GLY A 538 -31.72 22.81 5.28
CA GLY A 538 -30.93 22.13 4.23
C GLY A 538 -29.81 21.26 4.76
N ILE A 539 -29.72 21.01 6.07
CA ILE A 539 -28.76 20.08 6.66
C ILE A 539 -29.30 18.66 6.53
N ILE A 540 -28.59 17.80 5.82
CA ILE A 540 -28.93 16.39 5.65
C ILE A 540 -28.50 15.62 6.91
N ALA A 541 -29.40 14.77 7.44
CA ALA A 541 -29.11 13.88 8.56
C ALA A 541 -28.28 12.65 8.11
N VAL A 542 -27.42 12.13 8.98
CA VAL A 542 -26.64 10.89 8.70
C VAL A 542 -27.58 9.69 8.47
N ASN A 543 -28.71 9.63 9.20
CA ASN A 543 -29.73 8.58 9.08
C ASN A 543 -31.07 9.05 9.65
N GLU A 544 -32.09 8.20 9.60
CA GLU A 544 -33.48 8.54 10.02
C GLU A 544 -33.59 8.96 11.50
N THR A 545 -32.72 8.41 12.36
CA THR A 545 -32.78 8.67 13.82
C THR A 545 -31.68 9.63 14.31
N TYR A 546 -30.84 10.15 13.42
CA TYR A 546 -29.73 11.04 13.76
C TYR A 546 -30.26 12.36 14.39
N ASN A 547 -29.64 12.72 15.52
CA ASN A 547 -30.00 13.90 16.27
C ASN A 547 -28.78 14.70 16.77
N GLY A 548 -27.79 14.88 15.89
CA GLY A 548 -26.61 15.69 16.16
C GLY A 548 -25.47 15.00 16.91
N GLU A 549 -25.41 13.68 16.86
CA GLU A 549 -24.33 12.90 17.44
C GLU A 549 -22.98 13.19 16.76
N VAL A 550 -21.89 12.84 17.47
CA VAL A 550 -20.54 12.85 16.92
C VAL A 550 -20.43 11.78 15.83
N THR A 551 -19.80 12.12 14.72
CA THR A 551 -19.50 11.21 13.59
C THR A 551 -18.05 10.77 13.63
N LYS A 552 -17.78 9.47 13.49
CA LYS A 552 -16.40 8.92 13.45
C LYS A 552 -15.66 9.39 12.21
N GLN A 553 -16.34 9.39 11.07
CA GLN A 553 -15.75 9.63 9.75
C GLN A 553 -16.73 10.30 8.78
N ALA A 554 -16.24 10.64 7.59
CA ALA A 554 -17.05 11.25 6.54
C ALA A 554 -18.22 10.33 6.14
N ASP A 555 -19.42 10.91 6.07
CA ASP A 555 -20.67 10.30 5.59
C ASP A 555 -21.42 11.31 4.73
N VAL A 556 -22.23 12.19 5.31
CA VAL A 556 -23.05 13.19 4.57
C VAL A 556 -22.22 14.07 3.62
N ILE A 557 -21.03 14.48 4.03
CA ILE A 557 -20.18 15.35 3.18
C ILE A 557 -19.72 14.65 1.90
N LEU A 558 -19.73 13.32 1.88
CA LEU A 558 -19.45 12.53 0.67
C LEU A 558 -20.51 12.73 -0.41
N LEU A 559 -21.70 13.23 -0.07
CA LEU A 559 -22.73 13.61 -1.04
C LEU A 559 -22.31 14.81 -1.92
N ALA A 560 -21.44 15.68 -1.38
CA ALA A 560 -20.86 16.80 -2.15
C ALA A 560 -19.64 16.35 -2.97
N TYR A 561 -18.77 15.55 -2.36
CA TYR A 561 -17.62 14.91 -3.01
C TYR A 561 -17.38 13.54 -2.37
N PRO A 562 -17.26 12.43 -3.15
CA PRO A 562 -17.17 12.37 -4.62
C PRO A 562 -18.51 12.27 -5.36
N LEU A 563 -19.66 12.09 -4.66
CA LEU A 563 -20.93 11.70 -5.29
C LEU A 563 -21.60 12.81 -6.12
N LYS A 564 -21.34 14.08 -5.85
CA LYS A 564 -21.93 15.24 -6.55
C LYS A 564 -23.47 15.27 -6.56
N ILE A 565 -24.07 14.73 -5.52
CA ILE A 565 -25.52 14.78 -5.30
C ILE A 565 -25.89 16.13 -4.71
N MET A 566 -25.13 16.58 -3.72
CA MET A 566 -25.24 17.92 -3.16
C MET A 566 -24.45 18.88 -4.04
N THR A 567 -25.12 19.76 -4.79
CA THR A 567 -24.50 20.66 -5.78
C THR A 567 -24.69 22.14 -5.49
N ASP A 568 -25.69 22.49 -4.68
CA ASP A 568 -25.92 23.87 -4.26
C ASP A 568 -24.83 24.30 -3.26
N LYS A 569 -24.13 25.39 -3.57
CA LYS A 569 -22.99 25.87 -2.75
C LYS A 569 -23.38 26.23 -1.33
N ASN A 570 -24.56 26.83 -1.14
CA ASN A 570 -25.02 27.23 0.21
C ASN A 570 -25.37 26.00 1.03
N GLN A 571 -26.02 25.00 0.41
CA GLN A 571 -26.30 23.73 1.07
C GLN A 571 -25.02 22.98 1.43
N ILE A 572 -24.04 22.91 0.52
CA ILE A 572 -22.73 22.30 0.79
C ILE A 572 -22.06 22.99 1.98
N LEU A 573 -22.01 24.33 1.99
CA LEU A 573 -21.36 25.10 3.06
C LEU A 573 -22.04 24.85 4.41
N LYS A 574 -23.36 24.88 4.50
CA LYS A 574 -24.09 24.58 5.72
C LYS A 574 -23.80 23.17 6.25
N ASN A 575 -23.76 22.17 5.37
CA ASN A 575 -23.50 20.79 5.77
C ASN A 575 -22.06 20.62 6.23
N ILE A 576 -21.06 21.17 5.50
CA ILE A 576 -19.66 21.03 5.89
C ILE A 576 -19.37 21.74 7.23
N GLU A 577 -19.90 22.95 7.45
CA GLU A 577 -19.74 23.69 8.72
C GLU A 577 -20.44 22.99 9.89
N TYR A 578 -21.56 22.34 9.64
CA TYR A 578 -22.25 21.54 10.65
C TYR A 578 -21.46 20.30 11.05
N TYR A 579 -20.98 19.53 10.05
CA TYR A 579 -20.30 18.26 10.30
C TYR A 579 -18.84 18.40 10.73
N GLU A 580 -18.12 19.49 10.36
CA GLU A 580 -16.75 19.72 10.85
C GLU A 580 -16.70 19.82 12.39
N GLN A 581 -17.79 20.28 13.04
CA GLN A 581 -17.89 20.36 14.50
C GLN A 581 -18.27 19.02 15.16
N LYS A 582 -18.63 18.01 14.38
CA LYS A 582 -19.05 16.69 14.87
C LYS A 582 -17.95 15.64 14.79
N VAL A 583 -16.84 15.94 14.13
CA VAL A 583 -15.72 15.03 13.94
C VAL A 583 -14.76 15.12 15.12
N PRO A 584 -14.47 14.03 15.87
CA PRO A 584 -13.55 14.04 16.99
C PRO A 584 -12.09 14.15 16.55
N ASP A 585 -11.27 14.95 17.27
CA ASP A 585 -9.88 15.21 16.90
C ASP A 585 -8.98 13.97 16.90
N LYS A 586 -9.21 13.02 17.81
CA LYS A 586 -8.26 11.93 18.06
C LYS A 586 -8.66 10.55 17.50
N ARG A 587 -9.89 10.35 17.10
CA ARG A 587 -10.40 9.04 16.67
C ARG A 587 -10.92 9.01 15.24
N THR A 588 -10.73 10.10 14.53
CA THR A 588 -11.09 10.19 13.11
C THR A 588 -10.05 9.50 12.28
N PRO A 589 -10.45 8.57 11.40
CA PRO A 589 -9.52 7.96 10.45
C PRO A 589 -8.90 9.00 9.52
N ALA A 590 -7.62 8.79 9.19
CA ALA A 590 -6.80 9.73 8.42
C ALA A 590 -7.46 10.25 7.13
N MET A 591 -8.22 9.42 6.40
CA MET A 591 -8.86 9.80 5.14
C MET A 591 -10.01 10.82 5.30
N SER A 592 -10.68 10.86 6.45
CA SER A 592 -11.96 11.59 6.58
C SER A 592 -11.83 13.10 6.38
N LYS A 593 -10.81 13.70 6.99
CA LYS A 593 -10.61 15.16 6.92
C LYS A 593 -10.15 15.63 5.53
N SER A 594 -9.64 14.74 4.69
CA SER A 594 -9.29 15.06 3.31
C SER A 594 -10.48 15.50 2.45
N ILE A 595 -11.69 15.00 2.77
CA ILE A 595 -12.92 15.39 2.06
C ILE A 595 -13.27 16.88 2.34
N TYR A 596 -13.08 17.32 3.60
CA TYR A 596 -13.20 18.74 3.93
C TYR A 596 -12.21 19.58 3.14
N ALA A 597 -10.95 19.13 3.01
CA ALA A 597 -9.94 19.82 2.21
C ALA A 597 -10.36 19.95 0.73
N VAL A 598 -10.90 18.89 0.12
CA VAL A 598 -11.45 18.95 -1.26
C VAL A 598 -12.56 19.96 -1.36
N ILE A 599 -13.53 19.94 -0.44
CA ILE A 599 -14.71 20.80 -0.52
C ILE A 599 -14.30 22.28 -0.29
N TYR A 600 -13.50 22.59 0.73
CA TYR A 600 -13.04 23.97 0.96
C TYR A 600 -12.18 24.51 -0.19
N SER A 601 -11.33 23.69 -0.80
CA SER A 601 -10.62 24.07 -2.03
C SER A 601 -11.59 24.50 -3.14
N ARG A 602 -12.65 23.70 -3.36
CA ARG A 602 -13.70 24.00 -4.37
C ARG A 602 -14.54 25.23 -4.05
N MET A 603 -14.63 25.59 -2.78
CA MET A 603 -15.26 26.84 -2.32
C MET A 603 -14.33 28.05 -2.44
N GLY A 604 -13.02 27.83 -2.70
CA GLY A 604 -12.02 28.89 -2.85
C GLY A 604 -11.33 29.29 -1.53
N ASP A 605 -11.50 28.52 -0.46
CA ASP A 605 -10.86 28.73 0.85
C ASP A 605 -9.60 27.90 0.96
N ALA A 606 -8.45 28.48 0.54
CA ALA A 606 -7.16 27.79 0.52
C ALA A 606 -6.63 27.52 1.93
N ASP A 607 -6.91 28.39 2.90
CA ASP A 607 -6.39 28.27 4.26
C ASP A 607 -7.08 27.11 5.02
N LYS A 608 -8.42 27.05 4.96
CA LYS A 608 -9.15 25.90 5.51
C LYS A 608 -8.82 24.60 4.78
N ALA A 609 -8.65 24.65 3.46
CA ALA A 609 -8.26 23.49 2.68
C ALA A 609 -6.90 22.93 3.13
N LEU A 610 -5.89 23.80 3.31
CA LEU A 610 -4.57 23.40 3.81
C LEU A 610 -4.65 22.86 5.25
N TYR A 611 -5.41 23.53 6.12
CA TYR A 611 -5.64 23.07 7.48
C TYR A 611 -6.17 21.63 7.50
N PHE A 612 -7.27 21.36 6.78
CA PHE A 612 -7.86 20.02 6.75
C PHE A 612 -7.01 18.99 6.01
N TRP A 613 -6.28 19.40 4.98
CA TRP A 613 -5.33 18.50 4.33
C TRP A 613 -4.23 18.05 5.29
N ARG A 614 -3.59 18.97 6.00
CA ARG A 614 -2.57 18.64 7.01
C ARG A 614 -3.16 17.83 8.17
N ASP A 615 -4.34 18.20 8.64
CA ASP A 615 -5.01 17.52 9.74
C ASP A 615 -5.54 16.13 9.34
N SER A 616 -5.63 15.83 8.04
CA SER A 616 -6.00 14.49 7.55
C SER A 616 -4.89 13.44 7.74
N TYR A 617 -3.63 13.84 7.93
CA TYR A 617 -2.54 12.88 8.05
C TYR A 617 -1.47 13.23 9.10
N LEU A 618 -1.11 14.50 9.31
CA LEU A 618 -0.01 14.88 10.23
C LEU A 618 -0.18 14.35 11.65
N PRO A 619 -1.36 14.41 12.28
CA PRO A 619 -1.55 13.86 13.63
C PRO A 619 -1.40 12.33 13.70
N ASN A 620 -1.45 11.66 12.56
CA ASN A 620 -1.47 10.21 12.42
C ASN A 620 -0.08 9.65 12.03
N LEU A 621 0.94 10.51 11.93
CA LEU A 621 2.29 10.10 11.55
C LEU A 621 3.02 9.44 12.73
N ASN A 622 3.49 8.22 12.51
CA ASN A 622 4.30 7.49 13.46
C ASN A 622 5.81 7.60 13.15
N PRO A 623 6.66 7.76 14.17
CA PRO A 623 8.11 7.81 14.00
C PRO A 623 8.70 6.41 13.72
N PRO A 624 9.92 6.31 13.21
CA PRO A 624 10.74 7.42 12.76
C PRO A 624 10.53 7.77 11.28
N PHE A 625 9.83 6.93 10.50
CA PHE A 625 9.69 7.06 9.04
C PHE A 625 8.42 7.83 8.61
N ARG A 626 7.74 8.51 9.53
CA ARG A 626 6.49 9.26 9.23
C ARG A 626 5.43 8.37 8.55
N VAL A 627 5.29 7.13 9.01
CA VAL A 627 4.28 6.20 8.49
C VAL A 627 2.89 6.59 9.00
N ILE A 628 1.93 6.67 8.09
CA ILE A 628 0.57 7.10 8.43
C ILE A 628 -0.15 5.96 9.15
N ALA A 629 -0.62 6.19 10.38
CA ALA A 629 -1.56 5.31 11.07
C ALA A 629 -3.01 5.68 10.75
N GLU A 630 -3.95 4.81 11.07
CA GLU A 630 -5.37 5.04 10.84
C GLU A 630 -5.88 6.28 11.62
N PHE A 631 -5.49 6.41 12.87
CA PHE A 631 -5.89 7.52 13.75
C PHE A 631 -4.72 7.95 14.64
N ASN A 632 -4.85 9.12 15.25
CA ASN A 632 -3.82 9.68 16.11
C ASN A 632 -3.53 8.75 17.29
N GLY A 633 -2.27 8.29 17.41
CA GLY A 633 -1.81 7.31 18.39
C GLY A 633 -2.12 5.85 17.99
N GLY A 634 -2.58 5.60 16.77
CA GLY A 634 -2.69 4.26 16.20
C GLY A 634 -1.32 3.60 16.03
N THR A 635 -1.26 2.28 16.20
CA THR A 635 0.00 1.51 16.13
C THR A 635 0.06 0.58 14.91
N ASN A 636 -0.93 0.70 14.03
CA ASN A 636 -0.94 -0.07 12.79
C ASN A 636 0.21 0.36 11.86
N PRO A 637 0.64 -0.56 10.97
CA PRO A 637 1.57 -0.21 9.89
C PRO A 637 0.94 0.82 8.93
N TYR A 638 1.55 1.08 7.80
CA TYR A 638 1.15 2.16 6.90
C TYR A 638 -0.33 2.07 6.47
N PHE A 639 -1.13 3.07 6.81
CA PHE A 639 -2.55 3.19 6.46
C PHE A 639 -2.70 3.89 5.09
N ILE A 640 -2.69 3.09 4.02
CA ILE A 640 -2.73 3.60 2.64
C ILE A 640 -4.05 4.31 2.31
N THR A 641 -5.14 3.98 2.96
CA THR A 641 -6.44 4.67 2.83
C THR A 641 -6.31 6.16 3.14
N GLY A 642 -5.60 6.51 4.23
CA GLY A 642 -5.33 7.90 4.60
C GLY A 642 -4.48 8.62 3.56
N ALA A 643 -3.45 7.96 3.03
CA ALA A 643 -2.64 8.50 1.95
C ALA A 643 -3.48 8.78 0.69
N GLY A 644 -4.38 7.86 0.32
CA GLY A 644 -5.29 8.01 -0.81
C GLY A 644 -6.22 9.21 -0.67
N GLY A 645 -6.81 9.40 0.51
CA GLY A 645 -7.62 10.57 0.82
C GLY A 645 -6.83 11.87 0.69
N SER A 646 -5.62 11.92 1.27
CA SER A 646 -4.75 13.10 1.19
C SER A 646 -4.35 13.44 -0.25
N LEU A 647 -4.04 12.44 -1.09
CA LEU A 647 -3.75 12.64 -2.52
C LEU A 647 -4.97 13.15 -3.29
N GLN A 648 -6.18 12.70 -2.94
CA GLN A 648 -7.41 13.23 -3.52
C GLN A 648 -7.57 14.74 -3.25
N SER A 649 -7.17 15.22 -2.07
CA SER A 649 -7.21 16.65 -1.75
C SER A 649 -6.33 17.47 -2.70
N LEU A 650 -5.15 16.95 -3.06
CA LEU A 650 -4.26 17.63 -4.03
C LEU A 650 -4.85 17.67 -5.44
N LEU A 651 -5.38 16.54 -5.91
CA LEU A 651 -5.88 16.38 -7.27
C LEU A 651 -7.26 17.03 -7.47
N PHE A 652 -8.24 16.65 -6.64
CA PHE A 652 -9.63 17.07 -6.83
C PHE A 652 -10.01 18.33 -6.03
N GLY A 653 -9.19 18.69 -5.05
CA GLY A 653 -9.27 19.93 -4.30
C GLY A 653 -8.38 21.02 -4.90
N PHE A 654 -7.13 21.11 -4.45
CA PHE A 654 -6.21 22.21 -4.80
C PHE A 654 -6.01 22.38 -6.29
N ALA A 655 -5.84 21.30 -7.06
CA ALA A 655 -5.69 21.39 -8.51
C ALA A 655 -7.01 21.59 -9.26
N GLY A 656 -8.16 21.45 -8.61
CA GLY A 656 -9.48 21.66 -9.21
C GLY A 656 -9.85 20.66 -10.31
N ILE A 657 -9.22 19.48 -10.32
CA ILE A 657 -9.49 18.41 -11.29
C ILE A 657 -10.86 17.77 -11.01
N GLU A 658 -11.51 17.33 -12.06
CA GLU A 658 -12.76 16.58 -11.99
C GLU A 658 -12.77 15.46 -13.04
N ILE A 659 -13.26 14.28 -12.64
CA ILE A 659 -13.62 13.19 -13.56
C ILE A 659 -15.03 13.46 -14.07
N THR A 660 -15.17 13.67 -15.38
CA THR A 660 -16.43 13.90 -16.07
C THR A 660 -16.70 12.76 -17.07
N ASP A 661 -17.93 12.67 -17.57
CA ASP A 661 -18.30 11.72 -18.66
C ASP A 661 -17.48 11.90 -19.95
N LYS A 662 -16.82 13.04 -20.10
CA LYS A 662 -15.96 13.42 -21.23
C LYS A 662 -14.47 13.44 -20.89
N GLY A 663 -14.08 12.68 -19.89
CA GLY A 663 -12.70 12.60 -19.44
C GLY A 663 -12.37 13.51 -18.25
N VAL A 664 -11.08 13.63 -17.99
CA VAL A 664 -10.52 14.43 -16.90
C VAL A 664 -10.45 15.89 -17.31
N LYS A 665 -10.99 16.79 -16.48
CA LYS A 665 -11.00 18.24 -16.73
C LYS A 665 -10.67 19.01 -15.45
N GLN A 666 -10.19 20.22 -15.61
CA GLN A 666 -10.11 21.20 -14.54
C GLN A 666 -11.39 22.04 -14.57
N THR A 667 -12.36 21.71 -13.74
CA THR A 667 -13.67 22.37 -13.71
C THR A 667 -13.81 23.38 -12.59
N TYR A 668 -13.00 23.21 -11.53
CA TYR A 668 -12.92 24.14 -10.43
C TYR A 668 -11.72 25.06 -10.57
N LYS A 669 -11.83 26.30 -10.10
CA LYS A 669 -10.69 27.21 -10.03
C LYS A 669 -9.66 26.64 -9.05
N PRO A 670 -8.41 26.40 -9.45
CA PRO A 670 -7.38 25.95 -8.53
C PRO A 670 -7.17 26.96 -7.41
N VAL A 671 -6.76 26.46 -6.25
CA VAL A 671 -6.37 27.28 -5.11
C VAL A 671 -5.00 26.84 -4.63
N LEU A 672 -4.14 27.80 -4.26
CA LEU A 672 -2.87 27.51 -3.62
C LEU A 672 -2.84 28.19 -2.26
N PRO A 673 -2.42 27.48 -1.21
CA PRO A 673 -2.09 28.09 0.08
C PRO A 673 -0.92 29.07 -0.10
N ALA A 674 -0.84 30.08 0.77
CA ALA A 674 0.22 31.10 0.68
C ALA A 674 1.65 30.52 0.80
N GLU A 675 1.78 29.34 1.41
CA GLU A 675 3.06 28.65 1.59
C GLU A 675 3.53 27.93 0.31
N TRP A 676 2.64 27.63 -0.63
CA TRP A 676 2.96 26.95 -1.89
C TRP A 676 3.08 27.93 -3.03
N THR A 677 4.25 27.98 -3.63
CA THR A 677 4.48 28.83 -4.81
C THR A 677 4.01 28.16 -6.11
N LYS A 678 3.86 26.81 -6.07
CA LYS A 678 3.46 26.04 -7.25
C LYS A 678 2.99 24.64 -6.87
N LEU A 679 2.00 24.16 -7.62
CA LEU A 679 1.56 22.75 -7.61
C LEU A 679 1.61 22.22 -9.04
N ILE A 680 2.29 21.10 -9.27
CA ILE A 680 2.40 20.45 -10.57
C ILE A 680 1.86 19.02 -10.44
N ILE A 681 0.93 18.68 -11.32
CA ILE A 681 0.43 17.30 -11.47
C ILE A 681 0.99 16.76 -12.79
N LYS A 682 1.94 15.83 -12.71
CA LYS A 682 2.45 15.08 -13.84
C LYS A 682 1.66 13.79 -13.99
N ARG A 683 1.22 13.48 -15.19
CA ARG A 683 0.50 12.25 -15.50
C ARG A 683 1.11 11.60 -16.73
N ALA A 684 1.52 10.34 -16.60
CA ALA A 684 2.16 9.59 -17.68
C ALA A 684 1.31 9.63 -18.98
N GLY A 685 1.93 10.04 -20.08
CA GLY A 685 1.30 10.12 -21.39
C GLY A 685 0.27 11.24 -21.57
N GLN A 686 0.15 12.17 -20.62
CA GLN A 686 -0.77 13.32 -20.67
C GLN A 686 0.00 14.62 -20.40
N HIS A 687 -0.65 15.77 -20.70
CA HIS A 687 -0.05 17.06 -20.38
C HIS A 687 0.00 17.31 -18.88
N ASP A 688 1.11 17.88 -18.43
CA ASP A 688 1.27 18.34 -17.06
C ASP A 688 0.30 19.49 -16.76
N LEU A 689 -0.30 19.47 -15.57
CA LEU A 689 -1.08 20.58 -15.05
C LEU A 689 -0.20 21.38 -14.09
N VAL A 690 0.04 22.65 -14.42
CA VAL A 690 0.88 23.57 -13.62
C VAL A 690 0.01 24.69 -13.07
N ILE A 691 -0.02 24.82 -11.73
CA ILE A 691 -0.76 25.83 -10.99
C ILE A 691 0.25 26.72 -10.28
N LYS A 692 0.11 28.05 -10.46
CA LYS A 692 0.99 29.09 -9.91
C LYS A 692 0.18 30.10 -9.14
#